data_b0cc76bd0c9ce5fe79f1aa268f51e50c
#
_entry.id   b0cc76bd0c9ce5fe79f1aa268f51e50c
#
_cell.length_a   1.000
_cell.length_b   1.000
_cell.length_c   1.000
_cell.angle_alpha   90.00
_cell.angle_beta   90.00
_cell.angle_gamma   90.00
#
_symmetry.space_group_name_H-M   'P 1'
#
loop_
_entity.id
_entity.type
_entity.pdbx_description
1 polymer ?
#
loop_
_entity_poly.entity_id
_entity_poly.type
_entity_poly.pdbx_seq_one_letter_code
_entity_poly.pdbx_strand_id
1 'polypeptide(L)'
;FKQKTAYEMLRSLVGSEMCIRDSFYLSKDINNCSEICSTNLVAQGGTYINLNQRNSSMMYAPILRDELVTINPVSTLIVKTSNDSGLLNSLGISESLVSVLKEDVWFKGSNKNSLRSKLKRINYQLGYIFGTTNSLFVNENISNNEITSKTAEKLIDIINVSSDGIRDQSTLDLLYKNIRDEIDFEYTYTNQSMSTLAKTVSEINKLLMNDFDDTSDSSGIGYRELISRSYSTIINPIKNYANEYISEDIFSASITLANIFSNNQVLDSLIDTDADGLANVVDLNDDNDSAEDLNDAFPLDLNETIDTDQDGVGNNADTDDDGDGVIDTDDDYPLNKNVHTAPMATLSSWSIDILPKSQNTSLGNLTGTSQNNRAISFILTENASRGTVTISDANVGSFSYQAPSGVTGTSSDNFKYKVNDGFVDSSELTVNVSLNSDTLYEYQWYLDNTGQLSFASSPGASSKDINVDTVIAEGFTGKNIKVAVVDSGLEIDHEDLKDNIISGSSYNFLNSSSDPTSSSTNGDHGTSVAGIIGAKGWNNIGIRGVAPGVGLKGFNLLKSGTNANAISSLGGASYSNDVDIFNLSYGYETTTSFAINAGIKAQFIDGVTNLRSGKGAIYVASSGNGFRSFGSATCDDANTYGLSCNNPSMDPEHSLPYLILVGALNASGSRASYSTAGSAVWISAPGGEQGLDINIVGAGYSNYSPAMMTTDQSSCDKGYVRTNLSSYANAFENKGSHSLNTSCNYTSTFSGTSSAAPVISGIVALLLEANSALTWRDIKHIFANSAIQVDASIQSIVVNGYIAEPAWTTNAAGYKFHNSYGFGSVDTASALTLAKNYTTGSLGAFVTSDQKSSGNLNSTIPDNSNDGVTNAIMDDNNLNVEAVSVNICLSHDQPSDISIALTSPQGTRSVLLPPFSGFSDTDTCFDLISNAFYGENSSGNWSIKVVDKKTNTEGTLNNWKITVFGR
;
A
#
# COMPACT_ATOMS: atom_id res chain seq x y z
N PHE A 1 -33.20 -11.26 3.00
CA PHE A 1 -31.85 -11.78 2.94
C PHE A 1 -30.89 -10.61 2.94
N LYS A 2 -30.14 -10.38 4.02
CA LYS A 2 -29.11 -9.36 4.09
C LYS A 2 -27.88 -9.86 3.30
N GLN A 3 -27.16 -8.98 2.64
CA GLN A 3 -25.95 -9.29 1.86
C GLN A 3 -24.96 -10.25 2.56
N LYS A 4 -24.94 -10.23 3.88
CA LYS A 4 -24.11 -11.11 4.72
C LYS A 4 -24.49 -12.60 4.63
N THR A 5 -25.78 -12.90 4.44
CA THR A 5 -26.28 -14.29 4.35
C THR A 5 -26.02 -14.91 2.96
N ALA A 6 -26.05 -14.08 1.92
CA ALA A 6 -25.67 -14.52 0.55
C ALA A 6 -24.18 -14.87 0.46
N TYR A 7 -23.33 -14.12 1.15
CA TYR A 7 -21.88 -14.37 1.22
C TYR A 7 -21.55 -15.64 2.03
N GLU A 8 -22.27 -15.88 3.12
CA GLU A 8 -22.09 -17.09 3.95
C GLU A 8 -22.60 -18.35 3.23
N MET A 9 -23.66 -18.25 2.42
CA MET A 9 -24.11 -19.35 1.55
C MET A 9 -23.12 -19.64 0.43
N LEU A 10 -22.55 -18.63 -0.22
CA LEU A 10 -21.48 -18.81 -1.19
C LEU A 10 -20.24 -19.50 -0.57
N ARG A 11 -19.90 -19.15 0.66
CA ARG A 11 -18.75 -19.74 1.37
C ARG A 11 -18.98 -21.20 1.76
N SER A 12 -20.21 -21.63 2.04
CA SER A 12 -20.56 -23.03 2.30
C SER A 12 -20.61 -23.89 1.02
N LEU A 13 -20.92 -23.29 -0.12
CA LEU A 13 -20.88 -23.93 -1.44
C LEU A 13 -19.46 -24.13 -1.96
N VAL A 14 -18.52 -23.27 -1.57
CA VAL A 14 -17.10 -23.34 -1.97
C VAL A 14 -16.30 -24.33 -1.09
N GLY A 15 -16.84 -24.78 0.04
CA GLY A 15 -16.18 -25.71 0.96
C GLY A 15 -16.28 -27.20 0.61
N SER A 16 -16.98 -27.59 -0.44
CA SER A 16 -16.94 -28.95 -0.98
C SER A 16 -16.06 -28.97 -2.23
N GLU A 17 -15.12 -29.90 -2.30
CA GLU A 17 -14.06 -30.05 -3.31
C GLU A 17 -14.52 -30.19 -4.77
N MET A 18 -15.45 -29.38 -5.23
CA MET A 18 -15.74 -29.24 -6.65
C MET A 18 -15.36 -27.84 -7.08
N CYS A 19 -14.21 -27.75 -7.76
CA CYS A 19 -13.71 -26.54 -8.36
C CYS A 19 -14.68 -26.03 -9.42
N ILE A 20 -15.62 -25.18 -9.00
CA ILE A 20 -16.21 -24.19 -9.90
C ILE A 20 -15.27 -23.00 -9.81
N ARG A 21 -14.24 -22.96 -10.63
CA ARG A 21 -13.45 -21.77 -10.87
C ARG A 21 -14.20 -20.93 -11.88
N ASP A 22 -14.51 -19.75 -11.52
CA ASP A 22 -14.94 -18.58 -12.25
C ASP A 22 -16.41 -18.16 -12.02
N SER A 23 -16.56 -16.92 -11.61
CA SER A 23 -17.71 -16.04 -11.51
C SER A 23 -19.10 -16.64 -11.27
N PHE A 24 -19.59 -16.53 -10.04
CA PHE A 24 -21.01 -16.69 -9.74
C PHE A 24 -21.74 -15.36 -9.88
N TYR A 25 -22.84 -15.35 -10.62
CA TYR A 25 -23.75 -14.21 -10.65
C TYR A 25 -25.06 -14.56 -9.93
N LEU A 26 -25.47 -13.71 -9.02
CA LEU A 26 -26.80 -13.74 -8.41
C LEU A 26 -27.68 -12.81 -9.23
N SER A 27 -28.58 -13.34 -10.05
CA SER A 27 -29.67 -12.54 -10.63
C SER A 27 -30.86 -12.58 -9.67
N LYS A 28 -31.31 -11.40 -9.30
CA LYS A 28 -32.32 -11.20 -8.28
C LYS A 28 -33.66 -10.80 -8.91
N ASP A 29 -34.73 -11.59 -8.62
CA ASP A 29 -36.06 -11.03 -8.54
C ASP A 29 -36.69 -11.52 -7.22
N ILE A 30 -36.83 -10.62 -6.26
CA ILE A 30 -37.33 -10.95 -4.94
C ILE A 30 -38.66 -10.22 -4.73
N ASN A 31 -39.74 -10.88 -5.05
CA ASN A 31 -41.01 -10.52 -4.45
C ASN A 31 -41.80 -11.82 -4.19
N ASN A 32 -41.91 -12.16 -2.91
CA ASN A 32 -42.72 -13.24 -2.32
C ASN A 32 -42.27 -14.67 -2.60
N CYS A 33 -41.34 -15.16 -1.78
CA CYS A 33 -41.02 -16.59 -1.69
C CYS A 33 -41.87 -17.29 -0.61
N SER A 34 -42.69 -18.26 -0.96
CA SER A 34 -43.29 -19.19 -0.03
C SER A 34 -42.67 -20.58 -0.04
N GLU A 35 -42.11 -21.08 -1.14
CA GLU A 35 -41.41 -22.40 -1.19
C GLU A 35 -40.20 -22.48 -2.17
N ILE A 36 -40.17 -21.72 -3.24
CA ILE A 36 -39.03 -21.70 -4.19
C ILE A 36 -38.70 -20.24 -4.51
N CYS A 37 -37.49 -19.82 -4.21
CA CYS A 37 -37.04 -18.49 -4.59
C CYS A 37 -36.70 -18.42 -6.09
N SER A 38 -37.12 -17.35 -6.77
CA SER A 38 -36.75 -17.03 -8.14
C SER A 38 -35.26 -16.67 -8.31
N THR A 39 -34.47 -16.80 -7.26
CA THR A 39 -33.02 -16.56 -7.30
C THR A 39 -32.32 -17.82 -7.77
N ASN A 40 -31.68 -17.75 -8.88
CA ASN A 40 -30.93 -18.85 -9.48
C ASN A 40 -29.42 -18.63 -9.30
N LEU A 41 -28.68 -19.71 -9.06
CA LEU A 41 -27.22 -19.70 -9.15
C LEU A 41 -26.83 -20.02 -10.60
N VAL A 42 -26.05 -19.15 -11.19
CA VAL A 42 -25.53 -19.34 -12.54
C VAL A 42 -24.03 -19.58 -12.45
N ALA A 43 -23.56 -20.74 -12.92
CA ALA A 43 -22.15 -21.05 -13.02
C ALA A 43 -21.69 -20.97 -14.47
N GLN A 44 -20.61 -20.23 -14.70
CA GLN A 44 -19.99 -20.12 -16.02
C GLN A 44 -18.57 -20.72 -15.96
N GLY A 45 -18.24 -21.57 -16.90
CA GLY A 45 -16.89 -22.11 -17.00
C GLY A 45 -16.62 -23.38 -16.18
N GLY A 46 -17.63 -24.11 -15.77
CA GLY A 46 -17.47 -25.39 -15.06
C GLY A 46 -16.74 -26.44 -15.91
N THR A 47 -16.02 -27.38 -15.26
CA THR A 47 -15.33 -28.46 -15.94
C THR A 47 -16.12 -29.77 -15.77
N TYR A 48 -16.36 -30.49 -16.85
CA TYR A 48 -16.88 -31.86 -16.81
C TYR A 48 -15.76 -32.80 -16.39
N ILE A 49 -15.83 -33.32 -15.19
CA ILE A 49 -14.77 -34.16 -14.60
C ILE A 49 -14.43 -35.39 -15.43
N ASN A 50 -15.45 -35.96 -16.13
CA ASN A 50 -15.30 -37.20 -16.92
C ASN A 50 -14.78 -36.98 -18.34
N LEU A 51 -14.68 -35.77 -18.84
CA LEU A 51 -14.28 -35.48 -20.20
C LEU A 51 -12.99 -34.64 -20.26
N ASN A 52 -12.41 -34.34 -19.13
CA ASN A 52 -11.24 -33.46 -18.99
C ASN A 52 -11.33 -32.15 -19.79
N GLN A 53 -12.58 -31.71 -20.09
CA GLN A 53 -12.85 -30.51 -20.85
C GLN A 53 -13.55 -29.49 -19.98
N ARG A 54 -13.14 -28.26 -20.14
CA ARG A 54 -13.76 -27.13 -19.45
C ARG A 54 -15.19 -26.92 -19.97
N ASN A 55 -16.18 -26.91 -19.08
CA ASN A 55 -17.56 -26.60 -19.46
C ASN A 55 -17.70 -25.09 -19.70
N SER A 56 -17.77 -24.69 -20.98
CA SER A 56 -17.98 -23.30 -21.37
C SER A 56 -19.46 -22.88 -21.41
N SER A 57 -20.38 -23.85 -21.18
CA SER A 57 -21.82 -23.58 -21.19
C SER A 57 -22.30 -23.05 -19.86
N MET A 58 -23.24 -22.11 -19.88
CA MET A 58 -23.88 -21.61 -18.67
C MET A 58 -24.87 -22.65 -18.14
N MET A 59 -24.71 -23.00 -16.88
CA MET A 59 -25.61 -23.93 -16.19
C MET A 59 -26.37 -23.26 -15.07
N TYR A 60 -27.60 -23.69 -14.83
CA TYR A 60 -28.51 -23.14 -13.84
C TYR A 60 -28.89 -24.20 -12.82
N ALA A 61 -29.06 -23.79 -11.58
CA ALA A 61 -29.64 -24.61 -10.52
C ALA A 61 -30.66 -23.80 -9.74
N PRO A 62 -31.83 -24.38 -9.37
CA PRO A 62 -32.76 -23.73 -8.47
C PRO A 62 -32.14 -23.68 -7.06
N ILE A 63 -32.27 -22.55 -6.37
CA ILE A 63 -31.93 -22.45 -4.96
C ILE A 63 -33.17 -22.89 -4.16
N LEU A 64 -33.11 -24.09 -3.64
CA LEU A 64 -34.05 -24.58 -2.66
C LEU A 64 -33.62 -24.04 -1.27
N ARG A 65 -34.56 -23.57 -0.50
CA ARG A 65 -34.31 -22.89 0.80
C ARG A 65 -33.47 -23.79 1.71
N ASP A 66 -32.30 -23.29 2.13
CA ASP A 66 -31.37 -23.90 3.08
C ASP A 66 -30.69 -25.23 2.67
N GLU A 67 -30.61 -25.55 1.36
CA GLU A 67 -30.05 -26.80 0.87
C GLU A 67 -29.02 -26.61 -0.25
N LEU A 68 -27.97 -27.45 -0.27
CA LEU A 68 -26.96 -27.51 -1.35
C LEU A 68 -27.56 -28.13 -2.60
N VAL A 69 -27.44 -27.47 -3.75
CA VAL A 69 -27.90 -27.95 -5.05
C VAL A 69 -26.72 -28.10 -5.99
N THR A 70 -26.58 -29.27 -6.61
CA THR A 70 -25.57 -29.53 -7.64
C THR A 70 -25.94 -28.87 -8.96
N ILE A 71 -25.07 -28.05 -9.53
CA ILE A 71 -25.27 -27.44 -10.84
C ILE A 71 -24.78 -28.38 -11.94
N ASN A 72 -25.71 -28.89 -12.75
CA ASN A 72 -25.42 -29.82 -13.84
C ASN A 72 -26.49 -29.68 -14.94
N PRO A 73 -26.39 -30.43 -16.08
CA PRO A 73 -27.37 -30.36 -17.19
C PRO A 73 -28.80 -30.61 -16.75
N VAL A 74 -29.06 -31.52 -15.83
CA VAL A 74 -30.43 -31.80 -15.33
C VAL A 74 -30.95 -30.62 -14.51
N SER A 75 -30.16 -30.05 -13.60
CA SER A 75 -30.58 -28.88 -12.82
C SER A 75 -30.79 -27.65 -13.70
N THR A 76 -29.99 -27.49 -14.77
CA THR A 76 -30.19 -26.44 -15.77
C THR A 76 -31.54 -26.56 -16.46
N LEU A 77 -31.91 -27.76 -16.87
CA LEU A 77 -33.19 -28.03 -17.49
C LEU A 77 -34.37 -27.80 -16.55
N ILE A 78 -34.25 -28.26 -15.28
CA ILE A 78 -35.28 -28.04 -14.24
C ILE A 78 -35.54 -26.53 -14.01
N VAL A 79 -34.49 -25.72 -13.95
CA VAL A 79 -34.64 -24.26 -13.80
C VAL A 79 -35.39 -23.65 -14.98
N LYS A 80 -35.07 -24.08 -16.20
CA LYS A 80 -35.76 -23.58 -17.42
C LYS A 80 -37.20 -24.05 -17.52
N THR A 81 -37.52 -25.21 -16.93
CA THR A 81 -38.91 -25.75 -16.92
C THR A 81 -39.76 -25.17 -15.80
N SER A 82 -39.23 -24.33 -14.92
CA SER A 82 -39.96 -23.81 -13.76
C SER A 82 -40.54 -24.95 -12.87
N ASN A 83 -39.85 -26.09 -12.82
CA ASN A 83 -40.30 -27.32 -12.14
C ASN A 83 -41.56 -28.01 -12.71
N ASP A 84 -41.75 -27.93 -13.99
CA ASP A 84 -42.84 -28.63 -14.67
C ASP A 84 -42.71 -30.14 -14.46
N SER A 85 -43.65 -30.72 -13.70
CA SER A 85 -43.70 -32.16 -13.34
C SER A 85 -43.96 -33.04 -14.58
N GLY A 86 -44.62 -32.52 -15.61
CA GLY A 86 -44.87 -33.26 -16.86
C GLY A 86 -43.57 -33.51 -17.61
N LEU A 87 -42.73 -32.50 -17.74
CA LEU A 87 -41.42 -32.62 -18.39
C LEU A 87 -40.46 -33.50 -17.61
N LEU A 88 -40.41 -33.39 -16.29
CA LEU A 88 -39.58 -34.22 -15.46
C LEU A 88 -39.92 -35.72 -15.64
N ASN A 89 -41.17 -36.05 -15.74
CA ASN A 89 -41.61 -37.43 -16.00
C ASN A 89 -41.21 -37.92 -17.41
N SER A 90 -41.29 -37.06 -18.43
CA SER A 90 -40.86 -37.39 -19.83
C SER A 90 -39.34 -37.68 -19.88
N LEU A 91 -38.55 -37.11 -18.97
CA LEU A 91 -37.13 -37.37 -18.82
C LEU A 91 -36.84 -38.59 -17.90
N GLY A 92 -37.89 -39.24 -17.33
CA GLY A 92 -37.75 -40.31 -16.38
C GLY A 92 -37.29 -39.81 -14.98
N ILE A 93 -37.49 -38.54 -14.68
CA ILE A 93 -37.14 -37.91 -13.41
C ILE A 93 -38.41 -37.82 -12.57
N SER A 94 -38.57 -38.69 -11.58
CA SER A 94 -39.67 -38.64 -10.63
C SER A 94 -39.41 -37.61 -9.53
N GLU A 95 -40.44 -37.14 -8.83
CA GLU A 95 -40.29 -36.23 -7.68
C GLU A 95 -39.29 -36.74 -6.65
N SER A 96 -39.19 -38.07 -6.46
CA SER A 96 -38.22 -38.69 -5.56
C SER A 96 -36.77 -38.55 -6.09
N LEU A 97 -36.53 -38.34 -7.39
CA LEU A 97 -35.23 -38.08 -7.96
C LEU A 97 -34.76 -36.63 -7.80
N VAL A 98 -35.70 -35.69 -7.65
CA VAL A 98 -35.34 -34.28 -7.39
C VAL A 98 -34.59 -34.11 -6.07
N SER A 99 -34.90 -34.94 -5.07
CA SER A 99 -34.23 -34.93 -3.79
C SER A 99 -32.75 -35.36 -3.90
N VAL A 100 -32.38 -36.13 -4.93
CA VAL A 100 -31.00 -36.58 -5.18
C VAL A 100 -30.13 -35.49 -5.83
N LEU A 101 -30.74 -34.43 -6.40
CA LEU A 101 -30.01 -33.24 -6.90
C LEU A 101 -29.31 -32.48 -5.79
N LYS A 102 -29.71 -32.68 -4.53
CA LYS A 102 -29.06 -32.09 -3.35
C LYS A 102 -27.72 -32.74 -3.01
N GLU A 103 -27.42 -33.90 -3.61
CA GLU A 103 -26.17 -34.61 -3.42
C GLU A 103 -25.36 -34.64 -4.71
N ASP A 104 -24.04 -34.60 -4.57
CA ASP A 104 -23.14 -34.70 -5.71
C ASP A 104 -23.19 -36.10 -6.33
N VAL A 105 -23.87 -36.24 -7.46
CA VAL A 105 -24.05 -37.48 -8.18
C VAL A 105 -22.77 -38.01 -8.85
N TRP A 106 -21.71 -37.19 -8.92
CA TRP A 106 -20.45 -37.49 -9.57
C TRP A 106 -19.47 -38.25 -8.67
N PHE A 107 -19.50 -38.01 -7.35
CA PHE A 107 -18.47 -38.47 -6.43
C PHE A 107 -18.84 -39.68 -5.54
N LYS A 108 -20.08 -40.06 -5.47
CA LYS A 108 -20.45 -41.23 -4.64
C LYS A 108 -20.71 -42.48 -5.51
N GLY A 109 -19.94 -43.48 -5.24
CA GLY A 109 -19.94 -44.73 -5.98
C GLY A 109 -21.31 -45.30 -6.34
N SER A 110 -21.41 -45.87 -7.51
CA SER A 110 -22.62 -46.38 -8.12
C SER A 110 -23.23 -47.52 -7.32
N ASN A 111 -24.38 -47.32 -6.72
CA ASN A 111 -25.26 -48.40 -6.39
C ASN A 111 -26.24 -48.59 -7.55
N LYS A 112 -26.17 -49.72 -8.27
CA LYS A 112 -26.80 -50.01 -9.57
C LYS A 112 -28.30 -49.76 -9.66
N ASN A 113 -28.99 -49.94 -8.57
CA ASN A 113 -30.45 -49.74 -8.50
C ASN A 113 -30.85 -48.44 -7.84
N SER A 114 -29.92 -47.49 -7.69
CA SER A 114 -30.22 -46.21 -7.02
C SER A 114 -30.73 -45.18 -7.98
N LEU A 115 -31.60 -44.33 -7.50
CA LEU A 115 -32.07 -43.10 -8.19
C LEU A 115 -30.90 -42.25 -8.71
N ARG A 116 -29.74 -42.29 -8.02
CA ARG A 116 -28.52 -41.58 -8.39
C ARG A 116 -27.93 -42.06 -9.73
N SER A 117 -27.91 -43.38 -9.97
CA SER A 117 -27.42 -43.95 -11.25
C SER A 117 -28.27 -43.47 -12.43
N LYS A 118 -29.57 -43.43 -12.25
CA LYS A 118 -30.50 -42.93 -13.31
C LYS A 118 -30.25 -41.44 -13.60
N LEU A 119 -30.13 -40.61 -12.57
CA LEU A 119 -29.85 -39.21 -12.71
C LEU A 119 -28.48 -38.93 -13.35
N LYS A 120 -27.48 -39.71 -13.01
CA LYS A 120 -26.16 -39.65 -13.63
C LYS A 120 -26.21 -39.99 -15.12
N ARG A 121 -26.95 -40.99 -15.54
CA ARG A 121 -27.15 -41.35 -16.97
C ARG A 121 -27.84 -40.22 -17.73
N ILE A 122 -28.89 -39.64 -17.17
CA ILE A 122 -29.61 -38.50 -17.76
C ILE A 122 -28.69 -37.28 -17.89
N ASN A 123 -27.86 -36.98 -16.89
CA ASN A 123 -26.88 -35.92 -16.97
C ASN A 123 -25.89 -36.11 -18.09
N TYR A 124 -25.40 -37.35 -18.33
CA TYR A 124 -24.51 -37.63 -19.44
C TYR A 124 -25.19 -37.41 -20.80
N GLN A 125 -26.42 -37.85 -20.96
CA GLN A 125 -27.18 -37.65 -22.21
C GLN A 125 -27.42 -36.18 -22.52
N LEU A 126 -27.87 -35.43 -21.54
CA LEU A 126 -28.07 -33.97 -21.67
C LEU A 126 -26.76 -33.24 -21.91
N GLY A 127 -25.70 -33.60 -21.19
CA GLY A 127 -24.36 -33.05 -21.42
C GLY A 127 -23.84 -33.25 -22.84
N TYR A 128 -24.12 -34.40 -23.41
CA TYR A 128 -23.76 -34.75 -24.78
C TYR A 128 -24.56 -33.90 -25.80
N ILE A 129 -25.87 -33.76 -25.61
CA ILE A 129 -26.73 -32.89 -26.45
C ILE A 129 -26.28 -31.43 -26.38
N PHE A 130 -26.08 -30.89 -25.19
CA PHE A 130 -25.61 -29.50 -25.04
C PHE A 130 -24.22 -29.28 -25.64
N GLY A 131 -23.29 -30.20 -25.43
CA GLY A 131 -21.96 -30.15 -26.01
C GLY A 131 -21.96 -30.19 -27.53
N THR A 132 -22.75 -31.10 -28.12
CA THR A 132 -22.91 -31.23 -29.56
C THR A 132 -23.57 -29.96 -30.18
N THR A 133 -24.62 -29.45 -29.57
CA THR A 133 -25.30 -28.23 -30.03
C THR A 133 -24.37 -27.03 -29.97
N ASN A 134 -23.64 -26.83 -28.86
CA ASN A 134 -22.67 -25.75 -28.77
C ASN A 134 -21.58 -25.86 -29.84
N SER A 135 -21.09 -27.07 -30.13
CA SER A 135 -20.05 -27.24 -31.15
C SER A 135 -20.55 -26.99 -32.57
N LEU A 136 -21.84 -27.23 -32.82
CA LEU A 136 -22.45 -26.95 -34.12
C LEU A 136 -22.64 -25.46 -34.38
N PHE A 137 -23.08 -24.70 -33.40
CA PHE A 137 -23.63 -23.36 -33.60
C PHE A 137 -22.78 -22.22 -33.02
N VAL A 138 -21.71 -22.50 -32.31
CA VAL A 138 -20.85 -21.42 -31.76
C VAL A 138 -20.03 -20.77 -32.87
N ASN A 139 -20.00 -19.46 -32.88
CA ASN A 139 -19.11 -18.65 -33.71
C ASN A 139 -18.68 -17.37 -32.97
N GLU A 140 -17.95 -16.47 -33.64
CA GLU A 140 -17.48 -15.21 -33.04
C GLU A 140 -18.61 -14.29 -32.53
N ASN A 141 -19.83 -14.42 -33.10
CA ASN A 141 -20.98 -13.56 -32.80
C ASN A 141 -21.97 -14.19 -31.82
N ILE A 142 -21.89 -15.50 -31.58
CA ILE A 142 -22.87 -16.23 -30.76
C ILE A 142 -22.14 -16.97 -29.64
N SER A 143 -22.43 -16.62 -28.39
CA SER A 143 -21.79 -17.22 -27.24
C SER A 143 -22.29 -18.63 -26.91
N ASN A 144 -21.44 -19.49 -26.36
CA ASN A 144 -21.84 -20.79 -25.83
C ASN A 144 -22.99 -20.72 -24.83
N ASN A 145 -23.09 -19.62 -24.07
CA ASN A 145 -24.16 -19.40 -23.10
C ASN A 145 -25.52 -19.19 -23.77
N GLU A 146 -25.52 -18.47 -24.87
CA GLU A 146 -26.75 -18.22 -25.67
C GLU A 146 -27.23 -19.50 -26.32
N ILE A 147 -26.33 -20.29 -26.91
CA ILE A 147 -26.65 -21.58 -27.50
C ILE A 147 -27.17 -22.55 -26.45
N THR A 148 -26.54 -22.64 -25.30
CA THR A 148 -26.97 -23.49 -24.17
C THR A 148 -28.38 -23.08 -23.70
N SER A 149 -28.65 -21.78 -23.58
CA SER A 149 -29.97 -21.28 -23.19
C SER A 149 -31.05 -21.65 -24.20
N LYS A 150 -30.81 -21.43 -25.50
CA LYS A 150 -31.72 -21.76 -26.58
C LYS A 150 -31.92 -23.27 -26.74
N THR A 151 -30.87 -24.06 -26.60
CA THR A 151 -30.94 -25.52 -26.58
C THR A 151 -31.84 -26.01 -25.46
N ALA A 152 -31.74 -25.48 -24.27
CA ALA A 152 -32.59 -25.86 -23.13
C ALA A 152 -34.06 -25.47 -23.39
N GLU A 153 -34.32 -24.28 -23.93
CA GLU A 153 -35.70 -23.81 -24.29
C GLU A 153 -36.33 -24.67 -25.35
N LYS A 154 -35.62 -24.94 -26.44
CA LYS A 154 -36.16 -25.75 -27.56
C LYS A 154 -36.30 -27.22 -27.20
N LEU A 155 -35.40 -27.75 -26.37
CA LEU A 155 -35.49 -29.10 -25.88
C LEU A 155 -36.78 -29.33 -25.04
N ILE A 156 -37.18 -28.33 -24.24
CA ILE A 156 -38.42 -28.35 -23.45
C ILE A 156 -39.63 -28.42 -24.36
N ASP A 157 -39.67 -27.56 -25.40
CA ASP A 157 -40.77 -27.48 -26.30
C ASP A 157 -41.00 -28.81 -27.07
N ILE A 158 -39.97 -29.55 -27.40
CA ILE A 158 -39.97 -30.70 -28.24
C ILE A 158 -40.17 -32.02 -27.43
N ILE A 159 -39.55 -32.16 -26.25
CA ILE A 159 -39.66 -33.40 -25.45
C ILE A 159 -41.10 -33.67 -25.02
N ASN A 160 -41.94 -32.66 -24.83
CA ASN A 160 -43.35 -32.83 -24.49
C ASN A 160 -44.20 -33.44 -25.61
N VAL A 161 -43.67 -33.53 -26.83
CA VAL A 161 -44.42 -34.03 -28.02
C VAL A 161 -43.89 -35.40 -28.48
N SER A 162 -42.70 -35.80 -28.05
CA SER A 162 -42.07 -37.06 -28.49
C SER A 162 -42.27 -38.20 -27.47
N SER A 163 -42.64 -39.38 -27.94
CA SER A 163 -42.87 -40.59 -27.13
C SER A 163 -41.59 -41.18 -26.58
N ASP A 164 -40.47 -41.02 -27.27
CA ASP A 164 -39.14 -41.58 -26.92
C ASP A 164 -38.16 -40.53 -26.34
N GLY A 165 -38.63 -39.25 -26.25
CA GLY A 165 -37.84 -38.19 -25.67
C GLY A 165 -36.52 -37.91 -26.41
N ILE A 166 -35.45 -37.65 -25.64
CA ILE A 166 -34.12 -37.31 -26.22
C ILE A 166 -33.41 -38.45 -26.92
N ARG A 167 -33.99 -39.62 -26.97
CA ARG A 167 -33.46 -40.83 -27.68
C ARG A 167 -33.97 -40.95 -29.09
N ASP A 168 -35.02 -40.23 -29.46
CA ASP A 168 -35.63 -40.30 -30.78
C ASP A 168 -34.90 -39.37 -31.77
N GLN A 169 -34.55 -39.96 -32.94
CA GLN A 169 -33.90 -39.17 -34.00
C GLN A 169 -34.74 -38.01 -34.46
N SER A 170 -36.05 -38.17 -34.57
CA SER A 170 -36.92 -37.08 -35.04
C SER A 170 -36.99 -35.92 -34.02
N THR A 171 -36.85 -36.19 -32.74
CA THR A 171 -36.76 -35.22 -31.67
C THR A 171 -35.48 -34.38 -31.79
N LEU A 172 -34.34 -35.01 -32.02
CA LEU A 172 -33.05 -34.34 -32.21
C LEU A 172 -32.96 -33.59 -33.53
N ASP A 173 -33.53 -34.15 -34.63
CA ASP A 173 -33.66 -33.48 -35.91
C ASP A 173 -34.44 -32.13 -35.74
N LEU A 174 -35.55 -32.21 -35.03
CA LEU A 174 -36.38 -31.04 -34.79
C LEU A 174 -35.69 -30.01 -33.89
N LEU A 175 -34.95 -30.47 -32.89
CA LEU A 175 -34.14 -29.64 -32.01
C LEU A 175 -33.08 -28.84 -32.78
N TYR A 176 -32.26 -29.52 -33.55
CA TYR A 176 -31.16 -28.91 -34.30
C TYR A 176 -31.70 -27.95 -35.38
N LYS A 177 -32.81 -28.34 -36.05
CA LYS A 177 -33.46 -27.50 -37.02
C LYS A 177 -34.02 -26.20 -36.36
N ASN A 178 -34.73 -26.32 -35.24
CA ASN A 178 -35.32 -25.18 -34.56
C ASN A 178 -34.25 -24.25 -34.01
N ILE A 179 -33.14 -24.76 -33.54
CA ILE A 179 -32.01 -23.92 -33.05
C ILE A 179 -31.35 -23.21 -34.23
N ARG A 180 -31.12 -23.92 -35.36
CA ARG A 180 -30.59 -23.33 -36.59
C ARG A 180 -31.48 -22.18 -37.11
N ASP A 181 -32.77 -22.40 -37.17
CA ASP A 181 -33.72 -21.44 -37.73
C ASP A 181 -33.91 -20.18 -36.86
N GLU A 182 -33.55 -20.26 -35.60
CA GLU A 182 -33.60 -19.13 -34.66
C GLU A 182 -32.27 -18.35 -34.49
N ILE A 183 -31.16 -19.01 -34.80
CA ILE A 183 -29.82 -18.42 -34.77
C ILE A 183 -29.50 -18.08 -36.23
N ASP A 184 -29.35 -16.80 -36.53
CA ASP A 184 -28.96 -16.32 -37.87
C ASP A 184 -27.50 -16.72 -38.11
N PHE A 185 -27.32 -17.91 -38.72
CA PHE A 185 -26.00 -18.54 -38.81
C PHE A 185 -25.48 -18.45 -40.25
N GLU A 186 -24.27 -17.95 -40.41
CA GLU A 186 -23.62 -17.67 -41.70
C GLU A 186 -23.21 -18.92 -42.47
N TYR A 187 -23.15 -20.08 -41.78
CA TYR A 187 -22.82 -21.40 -42.38
C TYR A 187 -24.05 -22.29 -42.49
N THR A 188 -24.36 -22.70 -43.69
CA THR A 188 -25.53 -23.55 -44.03
C THR A 188 -25.16 -25.05 -43.91
N TYR A 189 -25.43 -25.66 -42.77
CA TYR A 189 -25.54 -27.12 -42.70
C TYR A 189 -26.78 -27.57 -43.46
N THR A 190 -26.62 -28.61 -44.31
CA THR A 190 -27.76 -29.14 -45.02
C THR A 190 -28.69 -29.94 -44.09
N ASN A 191 -29.95 -30.07 -44.46
CA ASN A 191 -30.90 -30.91 -43.72
C ASN A 191 -30.40 -32.36 -43.59
N GLN A 192 -29.61 -32.84 -44.56
CA GLN A 192 -29.09 -34.21 -44.58
C GLN A 192 -27.97 -34.40 -43.54
N SER A 193 -27.04 -33.47 -43.44
CA SER A 193 -25.97 -33.51 -42.44
C SER A 193 -26.53 -33.42 -41.02
N MET A 194 -27.52 -32.58 -40.80
CA MET A 194 -28.21 -32.42 -39.53
C MET A 194 -28.97 -33.69 -39.13
N SER A 195 -29.66 -34.31 -40.09
CA SER A 195 -30.38 -35.57 -39.85
C SER A 195 -29.42 -36.73 -39.59
N THR A 196 -28.26 -36.78 -40.24
CA THR A 196 -27.24 -37.79 -39.98
C THR A 196 -26.68 -37.64 -38.57
N LEU A 197 -26.37 -36.41 -38.14
CA LEU A 197 -25.92 -36.13 -36.81
C LEU A 197 -26.96 -36.48 -35.73
N ALA A 198 -28.25 -36.07 -35.97
CA ALA A 198 -29.32 -36.42 -35.04
C ALA A 198 -29.53 -37.91 -34.92
N LYS A 199 -29.42 -38.66 -36.01
CA LYS A 199 -29.44 -40.14 -36.00
C LYS A 199 -28.30 -40.70 -35.13
N THR A 200 -27.07 -40.23 -35.36
CA THR A 200 -25.89 -40.72 -34.64
C THR A 200 -26.00 -40.40 -33.14
N VAL A 201 -26.39 -39.19 -32.77
CA VAL A 201 -26.59 -38.80 -31.37
C VAL A 201 -27.71 -39.62 -30.71
N SER A 202 -28.83 -39.88 -31.47
CA SER A 202 -29.92 -40.74 -30.99
C SER A 202 -29.43 -42.18 -30.71
N GLU A 203 -28.65 -42.76 -31.61
CA GLU A 203 -28.13 -44.11 -31.46
C GLU A 203 -27.14 -44.18 -30.27
N ILE A 204 -26.25 -43.19 -30.09
CA ILE A 204 -25.38 -43.12 -28.93
C ILE A 204 -26.22 -42.95 -27.63
N ASN A 205 -27.24 -42.12 -27.64
CA ASN A 205 -28.12 -42.00 -26.47
C ASN A 205 -28.89 -43.27 -26.16
N LYS A 206 -29.24 -44.06 -27.17
CA LYS A 206 -29.83 -45.41 -26.94
C LYS A 206 -28.83 -46.37 -26.35
N LEU A 207 -27.60 -46.42 -26.83
CA LEU A 207 -26.51 -47.22 -26.26
C LEU A 207 -26.23 -46.87 -24.80
N LEU A 208 -26.18 -45.56 -24.46
CA LEU A 208 -26.00 -45.10 -23.10
C LEU A 208 -27.11 -45.55 -22.12
N MET A 209 -28.25 -46.00 -22.61
CA MET A 209 -29.37 -46.51 -21.78
C MET A 209 -29.47 -48.01 -21.77
N ASN A 210 -29.08 -48.76 -22.84
CA ASN A 210 -29.40 -50.19 -23.00
C ASN A 210 -28.25 -51.11 -22.60
N ASP A 211 -26.99 -50.79 -22.88
CA ASP A 211 -25.90 -51.76 -22.81
C ASP A 211 -25.08 -51.82 -21.54
N PHE A 212 -25.47 -51.05 -20.50
CA PHE A 212 -24.71 -51.08 -19.26
C PHE A 212 -25.48 -51.66 -18.08
N ASP A 213 -25.93 -52.90 -18.24
CA ASP A 213 -26.31 -53.73 -17.12
C ASP A 213 -25.13 -54.57 -16.58
N ASP A 214 -23.92 -54.32 -17.08
CA ASP A 214 -22.72 -55.05 -16.70
C ASP A 214 -22.30 -54.78 -15.27
N THR A 215 -22.11 -55.88 -14.59
CA THR A 215 -21.88 -55.98 -13.17
C THR A 215 -20.44 -55.72 -12.74
N SER A 216 -19.52 -55.48 -13.69
CA SER A 216 -18.07 -55.45 -13.43
C SER A 216 -17.48 -54.08 -13.21
N ASP A 217 -18.09 -53.00 -13.68
CA ASP A 217 -17.53 -51.61 -13.50
C ASP A 217 -18.25 -50.84 -12.42
N SER A 218 -17.84 -51.03 -11.20
CA SER A 218 -18.31 -50.23 -10.04
C SER A 218 -17.83 -48.76 -10.02
N SER A 219 -16.85 -48.39 -10.89
CA SER A 219 -16.23 -47.07 -10.94
C SER A 219 -16.81 -46.15 -12.01
N GLY A 220 -17.53 -46.72 -13.01
CA GLY A 220 -18.04 -45.98 -14.16
C GLY A 220 -16.95 -45.58 -15.17
N ILE A 221 -15.82 -46.27 -15.17
CA ILE A 221 -14.68 -46.00 -16.07
C ILE A 221 -15.08 -46.28 -17.52
N GLY A 222 -15.72 -47.41 -17.82
CA GLY A 222 -16.18 -47.75 -19.17
C GLY A 222 -17.14 -46.75 -19.77
N TYR A 223 -18.03 -46.13 -18.96
CA TYR A 223 -18.89 -45.04 -19.38
C TYR A 223 -18.09 -43.80 -19.80
N ARG A 224 -17.05 -43.48 -19.03
CA ARG A 224 -16.20 -42.32 -19.33
C ARG A 224 -15.49 -42.48 -20.65
N GLU A 225 -14.99 -43.67 -20.90
CA GLU A 225 -14.23 -43.96 -22.10
C GLU A 225 -15.12 -43.95 -23.36
N LEU A 226 -16.28 -44.59 -23.33
CA LEU A 226 -17.25 -44.56 -24.42
C LEU A 226 -17.70 -43.13 -24.76
N ILE A 227 -18.03 -42.32 -23.74
CA ILE A 227 -18.44 -40.92 -23.95
C ILE A 227 -17.28 -40.11 -24.51
N SER A 228 -16.07 -40.28 -23.98
CA SER A 228 -14.89 -39.53 -24.43
C SER A 228 -14.59 -39.84 -25.91
N ARG A 229 -14.57 -41.08 -26.30
CA ARG A 229 -14.30 -41.51 -27.67
C ARG A 229 -15.41 -41.05 -28.63
N SER A 230 -16.68 -41.30 -28.36
CA SER A 230 -17.77 -40.84 -29.21
C SER A 230 -17.90 -39.35 -29.32
N TYR A 231 -17.62 -38.62 -28.21
CA TYR A 231 -17.63 -37.14 -28.20
C TYR A 231 -16.52 -36.56 -29.08
N SER A 232 -15.28 -37.03 -28.94
CA SER A 232 -14.15 -36.55 -29.76
C SER A 232 -14.34 -36.87 -31.25
N THR A 233 -14.84 -38.07 -31.57
CA THR A 233 -15.10 -38.52 -32.95
C THR A 233 -16.16 -37.68 -33.66
N ILE A 234 -17.15 -37.17 -32.95
CA ILE A 234 -18.20 -36.30 -33.52
C ILE A 234 -17.76 -34.83 -33.53
N ILE A 235 -17.17 -34.35 -32.45
CA ILE A 235 -16.83 -32.91 -32.30
C ILE A 235 -15.74 -32.48 -33.27
N ASN A 236 -14.72 -33.29 -33.50
CA ASN A 236 -13.64 -32.91 -34.42
C ASN A 236 -14.11 -32.75 -35.89
N PRO A 237 -14.89 -33.66 -36.49
CA PRO A 237 -15.48 -33.41 -37.80
C PRO A 237 -16.36 -32.15 -37.84
N ILE A 238 -17.18 -31.89 -36.80
CA ILE A 238 -18.00 -30.65 -36.72
C ILE A 238 -17.11 -29.40 -36.75
N LYS A 239 -16.05 -29.38 -35.94
CA LYS A 239 -15.11 -28.27 -35.91
C LYS A 239 -14.37 -28.08 -37.23
N ASN A 240 -13.93 -29.17 -37.83
CA ASN A 240 -13.23 -29.13 -39.11
C ASN A 240 -14.14 -28.65 -40.25
N TYR A 241 -15.41 -29.04 -40.27
CA TYR A 241 -16.37 -28.55 -41.23
C TYR A 241 -16.70 -27.08 -41.01
N ALA A 242 -16.93 -26.67 -39.78
CA ALA A 242 -17.18 -25.28 -39.40
C ALA A 242 -15.98 -24.34 -39.71
N ASN A 243 -14.77 -24.86 -39.74
CA ASN A 243 -13.57 -24.16 -40.17
C ASN A 243 -13.21 -24.32 -41.64
N GLU A 244 -14.11 -24.91 -42.46
CA GLU A 244 -13.92 -25.15 -43.90
C GLU A 244 -12.75 -26.11 -44.24
N TYR A 245 -12.25 -26.89 -43.28
CA TYR A 245 -11.17 -27.85 -43.53
C TYR A 245 -11.62 -29.11 -44.25
N ILE A 246 -12.90 -29.47 -44.19
CA ILE A 246 -13.49 -30.63 -44.87
C ILE A 246 -14.75 -30.26 -45.59
N SER A 247 -15.05 -30.99 -46.72
CA SER A 247 -16.29 -30.82 -47.47
C SER A 247 -17.49 -31.44 -46.75
N GLU A 248 -18.70 -31.09 -47.16
CA GLU A 248 -19.95 -31.64 -46.61
C GLU A 248 -20.01 -33.16 -46.77
N ASP A 249 -19.58 -33.71 -47.93
CA ASP A 249 -19.57 -35.14 -48.17
C ASP A 249 -18.66 -35.88 -47.21
N ILE A 250 -17.46 -35.36 -46.94
CA ILE A 250 -16.51 -35.89 -45.95
C ILE A 250 -17.09 -35.75 -44.55
N PHE A 251 -17.71 -34.61 -44.23
CA PHE A 251 -18.34 -34.39 -42.94
C PHE A 251 -19.47 -35.41 -42.72
N SER A 252 -20.40 -35.53 -43.65
CA SER A 252 -21.52 -36.48 -43.56
C SER A 252 -21.08 -37.93 -43.46
N ALA A 253 -20.01 -38.32 -44.17
CA ALA A 253 -19.44 -39.64 -44.10
C ALA A 253 -18.79 -39.90 -42.75
N SER A 254 -18.03 -38.95 -42.22
CA SER A 254 -17.26 -39.11 -40.98
C SER A 254 -18.13 -39.19 -39.70
N ILE A 255 -19.34 -38.68 -39.73
CA ILE A 255 -20.28 -38.72 -38.57
C ILE A 255 -21.27 -39.86 -38.60
N THR A 256 -21.17 -40.79 -39.53
CA THR A 256 -22.03 -42.01 -39.54
C THR A 256 -21.51 -43.05 -38.55
N LEU A 257 -22.40 -43.76 -37.86
CA LEU A 257 -22.05 -44.80 -36.90
C LEU A 257 -21.24 -45.93 -37.56
N ALA A 258 -21.50 -46.25 -38.85
CA ALA A 258 -20.75 -47.22 -39.61
C ALA A 258 -19.25 -46.85 -39.73
N ASN A 259 -18.94 -45.58 -39.94
CA ASN A 259 -17.55 -45.12 -40.04
C ASN A 259 -16.90 -44.80 -38.68
N ILE A 260 -17.71 -44.68 -37.62
CA ILE A 260 -17.23 -44.51 -36.27
C ILE A 260 -16.77 -45.86 -35.66
N PHE A 261 -17.42 -46.96 -36.07
CA PHE A 261 -17.21 -48.28 -35.44
C PHE A 261 -16.81 -49.39 -36.43
N SER A 262 -16.62 -49.12 -37.73
CA SER A 262 -16.17 -50.14 -38.68
C SER A 262 -15.18 -49.59 -39.67
N ASN A 263 -13.95 -50.07 -39.57
CA ASN A 263 -13.08 -50.20 -40.72
C ASN A 263 -13.05 -51.68 -41.12
N ASN A 264 -14.02 -52.15 -41.93
CA ASN A 264 -13.93 -53.43 -42.60
C ASN A 264 -13.23 -53.23 -43.93
N GLN A 265 -11.94 -53.29 -43.93
CA GLN A 265 -11.23 -53.69 -45.20
C GLN A 265 -11.15 -55.17 -45.33
N VAL A 266 -11.57 -55.63 -46.45
CA VAL A 266 -11.71 -56.98 -46.90
C VAL A 266 -10.32 -57.68 -46.99
N LEU A 267 -10.22 -58.79 -46.33
CA LEU A 267 -9.42 -60.00 -46.67
C LEU A 267 -8.49 -59.86 -47.84
N ASP A 268 -7.22 -59.77 -47.61
CA ASP A 268 -6.25 -60.46 -48.38
C ASP A 268 -5.07 -61.01 -47.59
N SER A 269 -4.97 -62.31 -47.66
CA SER A 269 -3.84 -63.18 -47.36
C SER A 269 -3.35 -63.35 -45.94
N LEU A 270 -3.53 -64.48 -45.44
CA LEU A 270 -2.87 -65.42 -44.55
C LEU A 270 -1.37 -65.11 -44.27
N ILE A 271 -1.07 -63.94 -43.73
CA ILE A 271 0.19 -63.70 -43.08
C ILE A 271 -0.11 -63.67 -41.57
N ASP A 272 0.60 -64.45 -40.83
CA ASP A 272 0.64 -64.55 -39.39
C ASP A 272 2.08 -64.07 -39.04
N THR A 273 2.24 -62.83 -38.66
CA THR A 273 3.54 -62.19 -38.53
C THR A 273 4.27 -62.61 -37.27
N ASP A 274 3.52 -62.82 -36.18
CA ASP A 274 4.06 -63.22 -34.89
C ASP A 274 4.00 -64.76 -34.63
N ALA A 275 3.33 -65.49 -35.55
CA ALA A 275 3.18 -66.95 -35.52
C ALA A 275 2.38 -67.44 -34.30
N ASP A 276 1.42 -66.74 -33.82
CA ASP A 276 0.57 -67.07 -32.67
C ASP A 276 -0.61 -67.97 -33.09
N GLY A 277 -0.89 -68.05 -34.40
CA GLY A 277 -1.92 -68.92 -35.00
C GLY A 277 -3.18 -68.15 -35.40
N LEU A 278 -3.21 -66.86 -35.29
CA LEU A 278 -4.19 -65.92 -35.86
C LEU A 278 -3.56 -65.28 -37.10
N ALA A 279 -4.29 -65.16 -38.19
CA ALA A 279 -3.77 -64.38 -39.32
C ALA A 279 -3.96 -62.90 -39.09
N ASN A 280 -3.04 -62.02 -39.51
CA ASN A 280 -3.03 -60.55 -39.33
C ASN A 280 -4.38 -59.91 -39.64
N VAL A 281 -5.21 -60.48 -40.50
CA VAL A 281 -6.52 -59.97 -40.83
C VAL A 281 -7.59 -60.09 -39.72
N VAL A 282 -7.34 -61.03 -38.79
CA VAL A 282 -8.24 -61.31 -37.63
C VAL A 282 -7.52 -61.19 -36.31
N ASP A 283 -6.24 -60.91 -36.31
CA ASP A 283 -5.45 -60.54 -35.19
C ASP A 283 -5.70 -59.05 -34.86
N LEU A 284 -5.49 -58.64 -33.67
CA LEU A 284 -5.57 -57.27 -33.21
C LEU A 284 -4.20 -56.72 -32.88
N ASN A 285 -3.17 -57.54 -32.98
CA ASN A 285 -1.80 -57.18 -32.68
C ASN A 285 -0.89 -58.13 -33.52
N ASP A 286 -0.70 -57.80 -34.79
CA ASP A 286 -0.12 -58.61 -35.85
C ASP A 286 1.32 -59.06 -35.62
N ASP A 287 2.06 -58.39 -34.70
CA ASP A 287 3.44 -58.68 -34.36
C ASP A 287 3.68 -59.05 -32.90
N ASN A 288 2.57 -59.08 -32.12
CA ASN A 288 2.57 -59.46 -30.69
C ASN A 288 3.50 -58.54 -29.81
N ASP A 289 3.61 -57.29 -30.16
CA ASP A 289 4.31 -56.28 -29.34
C ASP A 289 3.44 -55.78 -28.18
N SER A 290 3.55 -54.52 -27.80
CA SER A 290 2.77 -53.93 -26.69
C SER A 290 1.56 -53.10 -27.15
N ALA A 291 1.37 -52.87 -28.46
CA ALA A 291 0.30 -52.12 -29.07
C ALA A 291 -0.64 -52.99 -29.90
N GLU A 292 -1.92 -52.61 -29.98
CA GLU A 292 -2.85 -53.20 -30.97
C GLU A 292 -2.68 -52.44 -32.28
N ASP A 293 -2.78 -53.12 -33.44
CA ASP A 293 -2.56 -52.58 -34.80
C ASP A 293 -3.22 -51.23 -35.04
N LEU A 294 -4.38 -51.01 -34.42
CA LEU A 294 -5.13 -49.72 -34.55
C LEU A 294 -4.40 -48.56 -33.90
N ASN A 295 -3.51 -48.86 -32.97
CA ASN A 295 -2.73 -47.89 -32.17
C ASN A 295 -1.23 -47.98 -32.47
N ASP A 296 -0.83 -48.81 -33.46
CA ASP A 296 0.52 -49.09 -33.84
C ASP A 296 0.84 -48.46 -35.21
N ALA A 297 1.95 -47.70 -35.28
CA ALA A 297 2.43 -47.12 -36.53
C ALA A 297 3.12 -48.17 -37.41
N PHE A 298 3.59 -49.33 -36.84
CA PHE A 298 4.33 -50.40 -37.48
C PHE A 298 3.78 -51.77 -37.13
N PRO A 299 2.51 -52.07 -37.44
CA PRO A 299 1.80 -53.30 -36.99
C PRO A 299 2.42 -54.66 -37.37
N LEU A 300 3.58 -54.69 -38.02
CA LEU A 300 4.29 -55.87 -38.45
C LEU A 300 5.75 -55.89 -37.96
N ASP A 301 6.14 -54.96 -37.07
CA ASP A 301 7.49 -54.87 -36.50
C ASP A 301 7.47 -54.81 -34.97
N LEU A 302 7.65 -56.01 -34.37
CA LEU A 302 7.71 -56.25 -32.94
C LEU A 302 8.53 -55.24 -32.10
N ASN A 303 9.41 -54.48 -32.72
CA ASN A 303 10.30 -53.56 -32.04
C ASN A 303 9.87 -52.11 -32.14
N GLU A 304 8.86 -51.77 -32.94
CA GLU A 304 8.42 -50.39 -33.21
C GLU A 304 6.92 -50.32 -33.07
N THR A 305 6.45 -49.25 -32.35
CA THR A 305 5.03 -49.03 -32.14
C THR A 305 4.61 -47.61 -32.51
N ILE A 306 5.54 -46.65 -32.46
CA ILE A 306 5.28 -45.21 -32.58
C ILE A 306 6.20 -44.61 -33.62
N ASP A 307 5.67 -43.77 -34.48
CA ASP A 307 6.36 -42.89 -35.42
C ASP A 307 5.85 -41.48 -35.14
N THR A 308 6.63 -40.72 -34.38
CA THR A 308 6.18 -39.42 -33.84
C THR A 308 6.20 -38.31 -34.90
N ASP A 309 7.21 -38.31 -35.79
CA ASP A 309 7.36 -37.30 -36.84
C ASP A 309 6.79 -37.73 -38.19
N GLN A 310 6.44 -39.05 -38.32
CA GLN A 310 5.84 -39.67 -39.52
C GLN A 310 6.80 -39.73 -40.71
N ASP A 311 8.08 -39.88 -40.45
CA ASP A 311 9.09 -40.04 -41.51
C ASP A 311 9.25 -41.51 -42.00
N GLY A 312 8.64 -42.47 -41.27
CA GLY A 312 8.62 -43.90 -41.59
C GLY A 312 9.73 -44.67 -40.88
N VAL A 313 10.41 -44.09 -39.92
CA VAL A 313 11.33 -44.74 -38.99
C VAL A 313 10.65 -44.74 -37.63
N GLY A 314 10.63 -45.87 -36.93
CA GLY A 314 10.00 -45.92 -35.60
C GLY A 314 10.89 -45.31 -34.52
N ASN A 315 10.30 -44.82 -33.47
CA ASN A 315 10.98 -44.08 -32.41
C ASN A 315 12.12 -44.86 -31.74
N ASN A 316 12.10 -46.20 -31.75
CA ASN A 316 13.20 -46.96 -31.18
C ASN A 316 14.43 -47.01 -32.12
N ALA A 317 14.25 -46.81 -33.41
CA ALA A 317 15.31 -46.80 -34.42
C ALA A 317 15.70 -45.43 -34.88
N ASP A 318 14.86 -44.43 -34.67
CA ASP A 318 15.10 -43.03 -34.93
C ASP A 318 16.09 -42.43 -33.91
N THR A 319 16.73 -41.37 -34.25
CA THR A 319 17.62 -40.61 -33.38
C THR A 319 17.14 -39.19 -33.15
N ASP A 320 16.00 -38.80 -33.79
CA ASP A 320 15.35 -37.50 -33.71
C ASP A 320 13.83 -37.74 -33.85
N ASP A 321 13.27 -38.40 -32.84
CA ASP A 321 11.92 -38.98 -32.82
C ASP A 321 10.80 -38.02 -33.28
N ASP A 322 10.97 -36.73 -33.14
CA ASP A 322 9.95 -35.74 -33.52
C ASP A 322 10.31 -34.90 -34.74
N GLY A 323 11.51 -35.06 -35.26
CA GLY A 323 11.96 -34.42 -36.49
C GLY A 323 12.20 -32.91 -36.35
N ASP A 324 12.54 -32.39 -35.15
CA ASP A 324 12.79 -31.00 -34.93
C ASP A 324 14.23 -30.56 -35.24
N GLY A 325 15.12 -31.53 -35.44
CA GLY A 325 16.53 -31.32 -35.79
C GLY A 325 17.48 -31.41 -34.60
N VAL A 326 16.99 -31.74 -33.42
CA VAL A 326 17.77 -32.03 -32.21
C VAL A 326 17.64 -33.52 -31.93
N ILE A 327 18.75 -34.20 -31.75
CA ILE A 327 18.72 -35.64 -31.49
C ILE A 327 18.22 -35.92 -30.08
N ASP A 328 17.52 -37.05 -29.88
CA ASP A 328 16.88 -37.46 -28.61
C ASP A 328 17.77 -37.35 -27.38
N THR A 329 19.07 -37.65 -27.54
CA THR A 329 20.03 -37.58 -26.43
C THR A 329 20.33 -36.15 -25.97
N ASP A 330 20.09 -35.19 -26.82
CA ASP A 330 20.28 -33.75 -26.55
C ASP A 330 18.95 -32.99 -26.39
N ASP A 331 17.82 -33.71 -26.54
CA ASP A 331 16.46 -33.20 -26.40
C ASP A 331 15.81 -33.66 -25.10
N ASP A 332 15.34 -32.68 -24.29
CA ASP A 332 14.56 -32.96 -23.09
C ASP A 332 13.13 -33.45 -23.41
N TYR A 333 12.68 -33.32 -24.64
CA TYR A 333 11.33 -33.66 -25.12
C TYR A 333 11.32 -34.39 -26.46
N PRO A 334 11.97 -35.55 -26.60
CA PRO A 334 12.22 -36.24 -27.88
C PRO A 334 10.98 -36.56 -28.71
N LEU A 335 9.78 -36.40 -28.18
CA LEU A 335 8.50 -36.70 -28.84
C LEU A 335 7.69 -35.44 -29.15
N ASN A 336 8.28 -34.25 -29.06
CA ASN A 336 7.55 -33.01 -29.26
C ASN A 336 8.34 -31.99 -30.09
N LYS A 337 8.24 -32.05 -31.38
CA LYS A 337 8.94 -31.22 -32.38
C LYS A 337 8.85 -29.69 -32.14
N ASN A 338 8.07 -29.27 -31.20
CA ASN A 338 7.98 -27.87 -30.85
C ASN A 338 8.87 -27.49 -29.67
N VAL A 339 9.45 -28.43 -28.95
CA VAL A 339 10.16 -28.14 -27.71
C VAL A 339 11.31 -29.13 -27.51
N HIS A 340 12.54 -28.65 -27.61
CA HIS A 340 13.73 -29.42 -27.23
C HIS A 340 14.28 -29.00 -25.87
N THR A 341 13.89 -27.86 -25.34
CA THR A 341 14.30 -27.40 -24.01
C THR A 341 13.13 -26.70 -23.31
N ALA A 342 12.85 -27.11 -22.08
CA ALA A 342 11.80 -26.46 -21.30
C ALA A 342 12.07 -24.96 -21.06
N PRO A 343 11.05 -24.12 -21.02
CA PRO A 343 11.21 -22.75 -20.59
C PRO A 343 11.69 -22.71 -19.14
N MET A 344 12.26 -21.59 -18.71
CA MET A 344 12.82 -21.43 -17.38
C MET A 344 12.25 -20.19 -16.68
N ALA A 345 11.73 -20.36 -15.48
CA ALA A 345 11.39 -19.26 -14.59
C ALA A 345 12.67 -18.69 -13.97
N THR A 346 12.79 -17.36 -13.82
CA THR A 346 14.05 -16.73 -13.40
C THR A 346 13.96 -15.80 -12.20
N LEU A 347 12.77 -15.30 -11.83
CA LEU A 347 12.61 -14.48 -10.63
C LEU A 347 12.66 -15.36 -9.38
N SER A 348 13.73 -15.26 -8.58
CA SER A 348 13.93 -16.05 -7.36
C SER A 348 13.78 -15.27 -6.06
N SER A 349 13.71 -13.94 -6.12
CA SER A 349 13.57 -13.10 -4.93
C SER A 349 12.73 -11.86 -5.21
N TRP A 350 12.01 -11.42 -4.21
CA TRP A 350 11.21 -10.20 -4.19
C TRP A 350 11.30 -9.54 -2.83
N SER A 351 11.01 -8.25 -2.75
CA SER A 351 10.96 -7.55 -1.47
C SER A 351 9.82 -6.55 -1.43
N ILE A 352 9.26 -6.35 -0.25
CA ILE A 352 8.26 -5.33 0.02
C ILE A 352 8.59 -4.60 1.31
N ASP A 353 8.51 -3.29 1.26
CA ASP A 353 8.69 -2.41 2.41
C ASP A 353 7.33 -2.26 3.12
N ILE A 354 7.28 -2.67 4.39
CA ILE A 354 6.04 -2.75 5.17
C ILE A 354 5.66 -1.40 5.74
N LEU A 355 4.42 -0.98 5.46
CA LEU A 355 3.79 0.22 6.00
C LEU A 355 2.60 -0.18 6.88
N PRO A 356 2.58 0.15 8.18
CA PRO A 356 1.62 -0.40 9.13
C PRO A 356 0.15 -0.09 8.85
N LYS A 357 -0.15 1.09 8.34
CA LYS A 357 -1.54 1.54 8.08
C LYS A 357 -2.03 1.29 6.65
N SER A 358 -1.19 0.80 5.75
CA SER A 358 -1.56 0.57 4.36
C SER A 358 -1.82 -0.90 4.07
N GLN A 359 -2.60 -1.17 3.03
CA GLN A 359 -2.61 -2.48 2.40
C GLN A 359 -1.29 -2.64 1.65
N ASN A 360 -0.27 -3.17 2.34
CA ASN A 360 1.07 -3.36 1.82
C ASN A 360 1.04 -4.26 0.56
N THR A 361 0.82 -3.65 -0.59
CA THR A 361 0.76 -4.32 -1.89
C THR A 361 1.89 -3.82 -2.76
N SER A 362 2.76 -4.72 -3.19
CA SER A 362 3.84 -4.44 -4.13
C SER A 362 3.49 -5.01 -5.50
N LEU A 363 3.72 -4.23 -6.56
CA LEU A 363 3.54 -4.65 -7.95
C LEU A 363 4.88 -5.05 -8.55
N GLY A 364 4.91 -6.12 -9.32
CA GLY A 364 6.11 -6.59 -9.98
C GLY A 364 5.81 -7.40 -11.23
N ASN A 365 6.87 -7.87 -11.86
CA ASN A 365 6.78 -8.78 -13.00
C ASN A 365 7.58 -10.04 -12.71
N LEU A 366 6.94 -11.20 -12.89
CA LEU A 366 7.61 -12.49 -12.99
C LEU A 366 8.49 -12.49 -14.24
N THR A 367 9.59 -13.18 -14.19
CA THR A 367 10.52 -13.28 -15.31
C THR A 367 10.79 -14.72 -15.69
N GLY A 368 11.04 -14.95 -16.96
CA GLY A 368 11.36 -16.25 -17.48
C GLY A 368 11.94 -16.18 -18.89
N THR A 369 12.43 -17.29 -19.37
CA THR A 369 12.99 -17.45 -20.72
C THR A 369 12.41 -18.68 -21.37
N SER A 370 12.36 -18.71 -22.68
CA SER A 370 12.00 -19.87 -23.48
C SER A 370 12.99 -20.04 -24.64
N GLN A 371 13.04 -21.23 -25.20
CA GLN A 371 13.82 -21.47 -26.42
C GLN A 371 13.32 -20.56 -27.55
N ASN A 372 14.21 -20.09 -28.41
CA ASN A 372 13.89 -19.28 -29.59
C ASN A 372 13.07 -18.00 -29.26
N ASN A 373 13.13 -17.49 -28.01
CA ASN A 373 12.35 -16.34 -27.52
C ASN A 373 10.84 -16.46 -27.79
N ARG A 374 10.28 -17.64 -27.63
CA ARG A 374 8.83 -17.83 -27.71
C ARG A 374 8.11 -17.01 -26.65
N ALA A 375 6.87 -16.65 -26.94
CA ALA A 375 6.02 -16.00 -25.95
C ALA A 375 5.77 -16.94 -24.78
N ILE A 376 6.00 -16.47 -23.57
CA ILE A 376 5.77 -17.23 -22.34
C ILE A 376 4.56 -16.68 -21.59
N SER A 377 3.88 -17.57 -20.86
CA SER A 377 2.86 -17.21 -19.87
C SER A 377 3.29 -17.68 -18.49
N PHE A 378 2.85 -16.95 -17.47
CA PHE A 378 3.24 -17.15 -16.09
C PHE A 378 2.10 -17.76 -15.28
N ILE A 379 2.39 -18.82 -14.55
CA ILE A 379 1.40 -19.62 -13.81
C ILE A 379 1.82 -19.70 -12.34
N LEU A 380 1.00 -19.19 -11.44
CA LEU A 380 1.20 -19.36 -10.01
C LEU A 380 0.85 -20.79 -9.63
N THR A 381 1.81 -21.52 -9.06
CA THR A 381 1.63 -22.92 -8.65
C THR A 381 1.38 -23.06 -7.15
N GLU A 382 1.99 -22.20 -6.34
CA GLU A 382 1.75 -22.13 -4.89
C GLU A 382 1.67 -20.66 -4.47
N ASN A 383 0.59 -20.29 -3.79
CA ASN A 383 0.44 -18.92 -3.29
C ASN A 383 1.30 -18.71 -2.04
N ALA A 384 1.56 -17.46 -1.69
CA ALA A 384 2.31 -17.11 -0.52
C ALA A 384 1.65 -17.66 0.76
N SER A 385 2.48 -18.13 1.69
CA SER A 385 2.01 -18.79 2.92
C SER A 385 1.45 -17.82 3.95
N ARG A 386 1.89 -16.56 3.91
CA ARG A 386 1.51 -15.48 4.82
C ARG A 386 0.78 -14.35 4.11
N GLY A 387 1.28 -13.94 2.95
CA GLY A 387 0.69 -12.94 2.08
C GLY A 387 -0.23 -13.54 1.02
N THR A 388 -0.51 -12.75 -0.02
CA THR A 388 -1.30 -13.20 -1.17
C THR A 388 -0.67 -12.68 -2.46
N VAL A 389 -0.42 -13.58 -3.40
CA VAL A 389 0.03 -13.26 -4.75
C VAL A 389 -1.14 -13.33 -5.71
N THR A 390 -1.26 -12.34 -6.58
CA THR A 390 -2.23 -12.33 -7.68
C THR A 390 -1.52 -11.95 -8.97
N ILE A 391 -1.57 -12.83 -9.98
CA ILE A 391 -1.10 -12.49 -11.33
C ILE A 391 -2.20 -11.70 -12.03
N SER A 392 -1.91 -10.46 -12.40
CA SER A 392 -2.85 -9.56 -13.08
C SER A 392 -2.81 -9.69 -14.60
N ASP A 393 -1.66 -10.07 -15.15
CA ASP A 393 -1.48 -10.39 -16.57
C ASP A 393 -0.49 -11.55 -16.71
N ALA A 394 -1.01 -12.71 -17.07
CA ALA A 394 -0.20 -13.90 -17.21
C ALA A 394 0.76 -13.87 -18.41
N ASN A 395 0.50 -13.06 -19.45
CA ASN A 395 1.36 -13.00 -20.64
C ASN A 395 2.57 -12.09 -20.44
N VAL A 396 2.44 -11.11 -19.53
CA VAL A 396 3.52 -10.15 -19.20
C VAL A 396 4.19 -10.52 -17.87
N GLY A 397 3.57 -11.41 -17.11
CA GLY A 397 4.03 -11.80 -15.77
C GLY A 397 3.73 -10.76 -14.69
N SER A 398 2.89 -9.77 -14.98
CA SER A 398 2.55 -8.75 -14.00
C SER A 398 1.83 -9.36 -12.81
N PHE A 399 2.33 -9.11 -11.62
CA PHE A 399 1.74 -9.61 -10.38
C PHE A 399 1.68 -8.55 -9.31
N SER A 400 0.82 -8.79 -8.32
CA SER A 400 0.81 -8.07 -7.05
C SER A 400 1.08 -9.06 -5.91
N TYR A 401 1.91 -8.65 -4.97
CA TYR A 401 2.07 -9.32 -3.69
C TYR A 401 1.44 -8.42 -2.61
N GLN A 402 0.45 -8.92 -1.90
CA GLN A 402 -0.14 -8.30 -0.73
C GLN A 402 0.45 -8.92 0.53
N ALA A 403 1.16 -8.13 1.33
CA ALA A 403 1.73 -8.60 2.58
C ALA A 403 0.64 -8.91 3.62
N PRO A 404 0.90 -9.82 4.58
CA PRO A 404 -0.01 -10.06 5.70
C PRO A 404 -0.15 -8.81 6.57
N SER A 405 -1.28 -8.67 7.26
CA SER A 405 -1.47 -7.61 8.25
C SER A 405 -0.64 -7.86 9.52
N GLY A 406 -0.19 -6.79 10.17
CA GLY A 406 0.50 -6.87 11.47
C GLY A 406 1.92 -7.44 11.40
N VAL A 407 2.61 -7.29 10.27
CA VAL A 407 4.02 -7.64 10.18
C VAL A 407 4.85 -6.64 10.97
N THR A 408 5.56 -7.12 11.96
CA THR A 408 6.56 -6.38 12.74
C THR A 408 7.88 -7.15 12.70
N GLY A 409 8.99 -6.43 12.62
CA GLY A 409 10.33 -7.01 12.52
C GLY A 409 10.58 -7.72 11.18
N THR A 410 11.81 -8.24 11.05
CA THR A 410 12.25 -8.96 9.84
C THR A 410 11.49 -10.25 9.69
N SER A 411 10.85 -10.42 8.56
CA SER A 411 10.15 -11.66 8.24
C SER A 411 10.21 -11.95 6.74
N SER A 412 9.95 -13.21 6.40
CA SER A 412 9.96 -13.67 5.01
C SER A 412 8.71 -14.46 4.70
N ASP A 413 8.43 -14.55 3.43
CA ASP A 413 7.39 -15.38 2.83
C ASP A 413 7.95 -16.01 1.56
N ASN A 414 7.21 -16.85 0.90
CA ASN A 414 7.56 -17.38 -0.41
C ASN A 414 6.32 -17.80 -1.16
N PHE A 415 6.43 -17.79 -2.48
CA PHE A 415 5.45 -18.36 -3.40
C PHE A 415 6.17 -19.06 -4.54
N LYS A 416 5.44 -19.87 -5.33
CA LYS A 416 6.03 -20.55 -6.47
C LYS A 416 5.28 -20.24 -7.74
N TYR A 417 6.04 -20.22 -8.83
CA TYR A 417 5.48 -20.09 -10.16
C TYR A 417 6.28 -20.92 -11.16
N LYS A 418 5.66 -21.16 -12.29
CA LYS A 418 6.28 -21.74 -13.48
C LYS A 418 5.92 -20.89 -14.70
N VAL A 419 6.64 -21.07 -15.76
CA VAL A 419 6.33 -20.48 -17.06
C VAL A 419 5.92 -21.58 -18.04
N ASN A 420 5.05 -21.23 -18.99
CA ASN A 420 4.61 -22.08 -20.08
C ASN A 420 4.85 -21.34 -21.40
N ASP A 421 5.45 -21.97 -22.38
CA ASP A 421 5.78 -21.36 -23.67
C ASP A 421 4.77 -21.72 -24.80
N GLY A 422 3.61 -22.24 -24.39
CA GLY A 422 2.56 -22.70 -25.27
C GLY A 422 2.61 -24.20 -25.56
N PHE A 423 3.68 -24.90 -25.20
CA PHE A 423 3.89 -26.32 -25.41
C PHE A 423 4.16 -27.06 -24.10
N VAL A 424 5.11 -26.58 -23.31
CA VAL A 424 5.53 -27.23 -22.07
C VAL A 424 5.66 -26.22 -20.93
N ASP A 425 5.62 -26.73 -19.72
CA ASP A 425 5.84 -26.00 -18.50
C ASP A 425 7.31 -26.08 -18.08
N SER A 426 7.81 -25.00 -17.49
CA SER A 426 9.08 -25.03 -16.75
C SER A 426 8.97 -25.84 -15.47
N SER A 427 10.09 -26.18 -14.86
CA SER A 427 10.14 -26.53 -13.45
C SER A 427 9.62 -25.35 -12.60
N GLU A 428 9.07 -25.68 -11.41
CA GLU A 428 8.66 -24.65 -10.44
C GLU A 428 9.86 -23.90 -9.88
N LEU A 429 9.75 -22.58 -9.80
CA LEU A 429 10.73 -21.74 -9.12
C LEU A 429 10.10 -21.09 -7.87
N THR A 430 10.80 -21.19 -6.76
CA THR A 430 10.41 -20.49 -5.54
C THR A 430 10.91 -19.04 -5.57
N VAL A 431 10.01 -18.11 -5.34
CA VAL A 431 10.32 -16.69 -5.11
C VAL A 431 10.34 -16.46 -3.59
N ASN A 432 11.51 -16.10 -3.06
CA ASN A 432 11.64 -15.71 -1.68
C ASN A 432 11.26 -14.22 -1.53
N VAL A 433 10.29 -13.94 -0.68
CA VAL A 433 9.79 -12.58 -0.42
C VAL A 433 10.35 -12.08 0.90
N SER A 434 11.14 -11.01 0.85
CA SER A 434 11.58 -10.29 2.05
C SER A 434 10.52 -9.27 2.45
N LEU A 435 10.03 -9.35 3.68
CA LEU A 435 9.14 -8.38 4.30
C LEU A 435 10.00 -7.45 5.15
N ASN A 436 10.40 -6.31 4.55
CA ASN A 436 11.30 -5.38 5.20
C ASN A 436 10.54 -4.50 6.18
N SER A 437 11.01 -4.40 7.40
CA SER A 437 10.48 -3.48 8.40
C SER A 437 11.61 -3.07 9.35
N ASP A 438 11.35 -2.05 10.18
CA ASP A 438 12.33 -1.57 11.17
C ASP A 438 11.91 -2.08 12.53
N THR A 439 12.85 -2.67 13.28
CA THR A 439 12.56 -3.46 14.50
C THR A 439 11.95 -2.64 15.64
N LEU A 440 12.17 -1.33 15.63
CA LEU A 440 11.66 -0.39 16.64
C LEU A 440 10.55 0.53 16.13
N TYR A 441 10.10 0.37 14.88
CA TYR A 441 9.07 1.21 14.30
C TYR A 441 7.79 1.27 15.13
N GLU A 442 7.37 0.18 15.71
CA GLU A 442 6.15 0.11 16.54
C GLU A 442 6.19 1.02 17.79
N TYR A 443 7.40 1.47 18.19
CA TYR A 443 7.60 2.39 19.31
C TYR A 443 7.72 3.85 18.87
N GLN A 444 7.76 4.12 17.54
CA GLN A 444 7.84 5.47 16.97
C GLN A 444 6.45 6.11 16.82
N TRP A 445 5.81 6.40 17.94
CA TRP A 445 4.46 6.98 17.99
C TRP A 445 4.30 8.24 17.15
N TYR A 446 5.37 8.99 16.91
CA TYR A 446 5.34 10.20 16.11
C TYR A 446 5.13 9.94 14.60
N LEU A 447 5.47 8.74 14.12
CA LEU A 447 5.20 8.28 12.76
C LEU A 447 3.82 7.61 12.66
N ASP A 448 3.48 6.76 13.67
CA ASP A 448 2.21 6.04 13.77
C ASP A 448 1.77 5.94 15.22
N ASN A 449 0.85 6.79 15.65
CA ASN A 449 0.34 6.79 17.02
C ASN A 449 -0.90 5.89 17.15
N THR A 450 -0.69 4.70 17.65
CA THR A 450 -1.74 3.73 18.00
C THR A 450 -2.18 3.81 19.46
N GLY A 451 -1.60 4.74 20.23
CA GLY A 451 -1.76 4.82 21.68
C GLY A 451 -0.76 3.97 22.45
N GLN A 452 0.38 3.63 21.83
CA GLN A 452 1.43 2.82 22.44
C GLN A 452 2.13 3.54 23.58
N LEU A 453 2.63 2.75 24.54
CA LEU A 453 3.38 3.25 25.69
C LEU A 453 4.81 3.67 25.35
N SER A 454 5.40 3.07 24.33
CA SER A 454 6.83 3.28 23.94
C SER A 454 7.76 3.32 25.15
N PHE A 455 7.62 2.34 26.04
CA PHE A 455 8.35 2.13 27.32
C PHE A 455 8.03 3.10 28.45
N ALA A 456 7.16 4.10 28.25
CA ALA A 456 6.65 4.99 29.29
C ALA A 456 5.48 4.35 30.06
N SER A 457 5.06 4.97 31.18
CA SER A 457 3.93 4.45 31.94
C SER A 457 2.56 4.96 31.50
N SER A 458 2.50 6.08 30.78
CA SER A 458 1.25 6.66 30.28
C SER A 458 1.20 6.55 28.75
N PRO A 459 0.09 6.08 28.14
CA PRO A 459 0.02 5.93 26.70
C PRO A 459 -0.10 7.27 25.98
N GLY A 460 0.21 7.28 24.68
CA GLY A 460 -0.19 8.32 23.75
C GLY A 460 -1.69 8.26 23.43
N ALA A 461 -2.16 9.21 22.64
CA ALA A 461 -3.51 9.22 22.08
C ALA A 461 -3.47 8.83 20.61
N SER A 462 -4.23 7.80 20.24
CA SER A 462 -4.26 7.31 18.85
C SER A 462 -4.51 8.41 17.83
N SER A 463 -3.84 8.32 16.67
CA SER A 463 -3.93 9.27 15.56
C SER A 463 -3.44 10.68 15.91
N LYS A 464 -2.55 10.80 16.89
CA LYS A 464 -1.82 12.04 17.21
C LYS A 464 -0.36 11.90 16.78
N ASP A 465 -0.17 11.70 15.48
CA ASP A 465 1.10 11.59 14.76
C ASP A 465 1.18 12.59 13.61
N ILE A 466 2.19 12.51 12.79
CA ILE A 466 2.43 13.43 11.68
C ILE A 466 1.72 13.01 10.37
N ASN A 467 0.95 11.93 10.35
CA ASN A 467 0.22 11.43 9.17
C ASN A 467 1.14 11.22 7.95
N VAL A 468 2.28 10.54 8.16
CA VAL A 468 3.32 10.37 7.13
C VAL A 468 3.13 9.10 6.27
N ASP A 469 2.40 8.10 6.77
CA ASP A 469 2.32 6.78 6.14
C ASP A 469 1.80 6.82 4.70
N THR A 470 0.78 7.66 4.42
CA THR A 470 0.24 7.81 3.06
C THR A 470 1.26 8.44 2.12
N VAL A 471 2.09 9.34 2.62
CA VAL A 471 3.15 10.02 1.86
C VAL A 471 4.24 9.04 1.46
N ILE A 472 4.66 8.21 2.40
CA ILE A 472 5.63 7.14 2.16
C ILE A 472 5.05 6.08 1.21
N ALA A 473 3.77 5.74 1.36
CA ALA A 473 3.07 4.81 0.46
C ALA A 473 2.98 5.33 -0.99
N GLU A 474 2.97 6.65 -1.18
CA GLU A 474 3.10 7.28 -2.50
C GLU A 474 4.54 7.25 -3.05
N GLY A 475 5.52 6.78 -2.28
CA GLY A 475 6.92 6.61 -2.68
C GLY A 475 7.85 7.78 -2.33
N PHE A 476 7.38 8.75 -1.56
CA PHE A 476 8.22 9.88 -1.12
C PHE A 476 9.00 9.50 0.14
N THR A 477 10.31 9.57 0.07
CA THR A 477 11.24 9.18 1.15
C THR A 477 12.29 10.24 1.48
N GLY A 478 12.23 11.40 0.85
CA GLY A 478 13.25 12.47 0.93
C GLY A 478 14.44 12.26 -0.01
N LYS A 479 14.29 11.40 -1.01
CA LYS A 479 15.35 11.05 -1.96
C LYS A 479 15.89 12.26 -2.70
N ASN A 480 17.22 12.32 -2.83
CA ASN A 480 17.99 13.41 -3.47
C ASN A 480 17.92 14.77 -2.73
N ILE A 481 17.35 14.84 -1.55
CA ILE A 481 17.36 16.04 -0.71
C ILE A 481 18.49 15.93 0.32
N LYS A 482 19.16 17.03 0.60
CA LYS A 482 20.31 17.10 1.51
C LYS A 482 19.94 17.87 2.77
N VAL A 483 20.03 17.21 3.92
CA VAL A 483 19.79 17.81 5.22
C VAL A 483 21.08 17.89 6.01
N ALA A 484 21.40 19.07 6.50
CA ALA A 484 22.49 19.28 7.43
C ALA A 484 21.96 19.26 8.88
N VAL A 485 22.56 18.42 9.70
CA VAL A 485 22.43 18.43 11.16
C VAL A 485 23.55 19.32 11.71
N VAL A 486 23.19 20.56 12.04
CA VAL A 486 24.11 21.52 12.65
C VAL A 486 23.95 21.41 14.16
N ASP A 487 24.85 20.67 14.84
CA ASP A 487 24.62 20.23 16.21
C ASP A 487 25.93 19.92 16.97
N SER A 488 25.88 19.03 17.97
CA SER A 488 27.02 18.58 18.77
C SER A 488 27.96 17.62 18.03
N GLY A 489 27.46 16.97 17.01
CA GLY A 489 28.13 15.95 16.17
C GLY A 489 27.10 15.16 15.39
N LEU A 490 27.58 14.14 14.68
CA LEU A 490 26.78 13.11 14.03
C LEU A 490 27.69 11.89 13.86
N GLU A 491 27.30 10.75 14.40
CA GLU A 491 28.02 9.49 14.21
C GLU A 491 27.74 8.96 12.81
N ILE A 492 28.66 9.20 11.88
CA ILE A 492 28.48 8.88 10.46
C ILE A 492 28.49 7.38 10.14
N ASP A 493 29.07 6.56 11.03
CA ASP A 493 29.17 5.10 10.91
C ASP A 493 28.06 4.36 11.69
N HIS A 494 27.11 5.09 12.31
CA HIS A 494 25.99 4.45 13.02
C HIS A 494 25.23 3.51 12.09
N GLU A 495 24.91 2.29 12.55
CA GLU A 495 24.33 1.22 11.73
C GLU A 495 23.08 1.64 10.94
N ASP A 496 22.27 2.53 11.51
CA ASP A 496 21.00 2.98 10.99
C ASP A 496 21.07 4.35 10.26
N LEU A 497 22.24 5.00 10.23
CA LEU A 497 22.44 6.29 9.57
C LEU A 497 23.37 6.21 8.37
N LYS A 498 24.40 5.35 8.44
CA LYS A 498 25.54 5.31 7.50
C LYS A 498 25.14 5.27 6.02
N ASP A 499 24.05 4.56 5.70
CA ASP A 499 23.59 4.40 4.31
C ASP A 499 22.92 5.66 3.74
N ASN A 500 22.57 6.60 4.61
CA ASN A 500 22.01 7.90 4.27
C ASN A 500 23.04 9.04 4.44
N ILE A 501 24.22 8.77 4.99
CA ILE A 501 25.29 9.76 5.10
C ILE A 501 25.89 10.04 3.71
N ILE A 502 25.95 11.32 3.36
CA ILE A 502 26.66 11.75 2.13
C ILE A 502 28.16 11.69 2.39
N SER A 503 28.83 10.69 1.84
CA SER A 503 30.25 10.41 2.10
C SER A 503 31.15 11.63 1.87
N GLY A 504 32.03 11.93 2.84
CA GLY A 504 33.04 12.98 2.78
C GLY A 504 32.50 14.41 2.79
N SER A 505 31.18 14.61 3.02
CA SER A 505 30.54 15.93 2.93
C SER A 505 30.15 16.56 4.27
N SER A 506 30.33 15.85 5.36
CA SER A 506 30.24 16.37 6.73
C SER A 506 31.51 17.17 7.11
N TYR A 507 31.47 17.94 8.18
CA TYR A 507 32.63 18.70 8.64
C TYR A 507 32.77 18.77 10.14
N ASN A 508 33.98 18.48 10.62
CA ASN A 508 34.35 18.55 12.03
C ASN A 508 35.18 19.81 12.32
N PHE A 509 34.60 20.76 13.03
CA PHE A 509 35.24 22.04 13.37
C PHE A 509 36.38 21.92 14.37
N LEU A 510 36.59 20.78 15.03
CA LEU A 510 37.69 20.55 15.98
C LEU A 510 38.99 20.17 15.29
N ASN A 511 38.93 19.44 14.18
CA ASN A 511 40.10 18.86 13.51
C ASN A 511 40.11 19.00 12.00
N SER A 512 39.08 19.65 11.43
CA SER A 512 38.93 19.87 9.98
C SER A 512 38.78 18.57 9.16
N SER A 513 38.35 17.47 9.76
CA SER A 513 38.03 16.22 9.05
C SER A 513 36.57 16.22 8.55
N SER A 514 36.26 15.21 7.73
CA SER A 514 34.88 14.97 7.29
C SER A 514 34.07 14.06 8.26
N ASP A 515 34.62 13.74 9.41
CA ASP A 515 33.95 12.93 10.42
C ASP A 515 33.63 13.79 11.66
N PRO A 516 32.38 14.24 11.83
CA PRO A 516 31.94 15.03 12.96
C PRO A 516 31.46 14.17 14.15
N THR A 517 31.78 12.87 14.18
CA THR A 517 31.39 11.98 15.28
C THR A 517 31.87 12.56 16.61
N SER A 518 30.96 12.65 17.57
CA SER A 518 31.23 13.24 18.87
C SER A 518 32.15 12.35 19.71
N SER A 519 33.13 12.97 20.35
CA SER A 519 33.97 12.31 21.37
C SER A 519 33.30 12.21 22.75
N SER A 520 32.09 12.75 22.92
CA SER A 520 31.29 12.65 24.14
C SER A 520 30.97 11.19 24.45
N THR A 521 30.94 10.83 25.73
CA THR A 521 30.52 9.50 26.18
C THR A 521 29.14 9.51 26.84
N ASN A 522 28.48 10.69 26.92
CA ASN A 522 27.22 10.87 27.65
C ASN A 522 26.02 11.12 26.73
N GLY A 523 26.09 10.68 25.50
CA GLY A 523 25.13 10.93 24.45
C GLY A 523 25.63 11.96 23.44
N ASP A 524 25.20 11.81 22.20
CA ASP A 524 25.46 12.77 21.13
C ASP A 524 24.12 13.24 20.56
N HIS A 525 23.77 14.47 20.92
CA HIS A 525 22.47 15.05 20.59
C HIS A 525 22.21 15.05 19.07
N GLY A 526 23.22 15.43 18.25
CA GLY A 526 23.05 15.48 16.80
C GLY A 526 22.87 14.10 16.15
N THR A 527 23.44 13.02 16.73
CA THR A 527 23.18 11.65 16.27
C THR A 527 21.70 11.28 16.47
N SER A 528 21.11 11.64 17.61
CA SER A 528 19.68 11.41 17.88
C SER A 528 18.76 12.26 17.00
N VAL A 529 19.13 13.50 16.74
CA VAL A 529 18.45 14.40 15.79
C VAL A 529 18.47 13.79 14.38
N ALA A 530 19.63 13.30 13.94
CA ALA A 530 19.78 12.67 12.62
C ALA A 530 18.87 11.44 12.44
N GLY A 531 18.72 10.64 13.50
CA GLY A 531 17.83 9.47 13.49
C GLY A 531 16.37 9.84 13.21
N ILE A 532 15.86 10.90 13.82
CA ILE A 532 14.50 11.39 13.57
C ILE A 532 14.35 11.89 12.13
N ILE A 533 15.34 12.61 11.59
CA ILE A 533 15.27 13.10 10.21
C ILE A 533 15.27 11.95 9.22
N GLY A 534 16.29 11.08 9.30
CA GLY A 534 16.65 10.23 8.20
C GLY A 534 17.37 8.94 8.57
N ALA A 535 17.02 8.27 9.69
CA ALA A 535 17.40 6.87 9.86
C ALA A 535 16.90 6.07 8.68
N LYS A 536 17.72 5.08 8.24
CA LYS A 536 17.43 4.27 7.06
C LYS A 536 16.21 3.41 7.30
N GLY A 537 15.17 3.58 6.47
CA GLY A 537 13.98 2.75 6.59
C GLY A 537 14.14 1.40 5.90
N TRP A 538 13.39 0.41 6.41
CA TRP A 538 13.24 -0.94 5.87
C TRP A 538 14.55 -1.73 5.74
N ASN A 539 15.52 -1.42 6.56
CA ASN A 539 16.81 -2.11 6.61
C ASN A 539 16.82 -3.28 7.60
N ASN A 540 15.69 -3.57 8.23
CA ASN A 540 15.47 -4.64 9.21
C ASN A 540 16.20 -4.44 10.55
N ILE A 541 16.62 -3.23 10.84
CA ILE A 541 17.22 -2.84 12.12
C ILE A 541 16.58 -1.54 12.61
N GLY A 542 16.66 -1.29 13.90
CA GLY A 542 16.38 -0.01 14.54
C GLY A 542 15.09 0.66 14.19
N ILE A 543 15.19 1.92 13.81
CA ILE A 543 14.13 2.88 13.61
C ILE A 543 14.02 3.30 12.13
N ARG A 544 13.01 4.12 11.86
CA ARG A 544 12.85 4.81 10.57
C ARG A 544 12.83 6.31 10.78
N GLY A 545 13.58 7.05 9.99
CA GLY A 545 13.47 8.51 9.93
C GLY A 545 12.17 8.96 9.28
N VAL A 546 11.78 10.21 9.50
CA VAL A 546 10.64 10.84 8.80
C VAL A 546 10.85 10.85 7.29
N ALA A 547 12.10 11.05 6.85
CA ALA A 547 12.53 10.99 5.46
C ALA A 547 13.63 9.94 5.27
N PRO A 548 13.26 8.65 5.21
CA PRO A 548 14.23 7.54 5.33
C PRO A 548 15.18 7.35 4.14
N GLY A 549 15.02 8.14 3.08
CA GLY A 549 15.89 8.16 1.90
C GLY A 549 16.68 9.45 1.71
N VAL A 550 16.66 10.35 2.71
CA VAL A 550 17.31 11.66 2.64
C VAL A 550 18.84 11.54 2.77
N GLY A 551 19.60 12.44 2.14
CA GLY A 551 21.04 12.55 2.33
C GLY A 551 21.39 13.40 3.56
N LEU A 552 22.14 12.82 4.52
CA LEU A 552 22.52 13.48 5.77
C LEU A 552 23.97 14.01 5.71
N LYS A 553 24.16 15.18 6.30
CA LYS A 553 25.47 15.80 6.62
C LYS A 553 25.50 16.24 8.06
N GLY A 554 26.62 16.08 8.72
CA GLY A 554 26.82 16.54 10.11
C GLY A 554 27.82 17.70 10.21
N PHE A 555 27.49 18.69 11.01
CA PHE A 555 28.38 19.82 11.35
C PHE A 555 28.39 20.00 12.87
N ASN A 556 29.53 19.68 13.53
CA ASN A 556 29.64 19.73 15.00
C ASN A 556 29.86 21.15 15.56
N LEU A 557 29.04 22.11 15.12
CA LEU A 557 29.13 23.52 15.49
C LEU A 557 29.15 23.73 17.01
N LEU A 558 28.31 23.03 17.76
CA LEU A 558 28.21 23.20 19.23
C LEU A 558 29.45 22.78 19.99
N LYS A 559 30.39 22.09 19.38
CA LYS A 559 31.71 21.77 19.98
C LYS A 559 32.76 22.87 19.75
N SER A 560 32.51 23.78 18.81
CA SER A 560 33.42 24.90 18.46
C SER A 560 32.61 26.10 17.96
N GLY A 561 31.71 26.62 18.79
CA GLY A 561 30.70 27.62 18.48
C GLY A 561 31.25 29.04 18.25
N THR A 562 32.16 29.22 17.29
CA THR A 562 32.58 30.54 16.84
C THR A 562 31.65 31.09 15.78
N ASN A 563 31.50 32.41 15.67
CA ASN A 563 30.71 33.04 14.60
C ASN A 563 31.19 32.60 13.19
N ALA A 564 32.49 32.41 13.00
CA ALA A 564 33.03 31.95 11.70
C ALA A 564 32.55 30.52 11.39
N ASN A 565 32.56 29.62 12.39
CA ASN A 565 32.07 28.26 12.21
C ASN A 565 30.55 28.23 11.99
N ALA A 566 29.79 29.09 12.71
CA ALA A 566 28.35 29.26 12.47
C ALA A 566 28.06 29.69 11.03
N ILE A 567 28.70 30.71 10.53
CA ILE A 567 28.58 31.15 9.13
C ILE A 567 28.91 29.99 8.18
N SER A 568 30.03 29.29 8.43
CA SER A 568 30.46 28.19 7.58
C SER A 568 29.49 27.01 7.59
N SER A 569 28.86 26.69 8.74
CA SER A 569 27.90 25.58 8.85
C SER A 569 26.52 25.89 8.26
N LEU A 570 26.17 27.17 8.13
CA LEU A 570 24.86 27.65 7.66
C LEU A 570 24.83 27.95 6.14
N GLY A 571 25.74 27.39 5.37
CA GLY A 571 25.82 27.57 3.92
C GLY A 571 26.98 28.43 3.42
N GLY A 572 27.80 29.01 4.31
CA GLY A 572 28.89 29.91 3.95
C GLY A 572 30.17 29.21 3.51
N ALA A 573 30.24 27.88 3.52
CA ALA A 573 31.41 27.11 3.07
C ALA A 573 31.05 26.11 1.95
N SER A 574 32.06 25.64 1.23
CA SER A 574 31.87 24.71 0.08
C SER A 574 31.26 23.36 0.49
N TYR A 575 31.44 22.92 1.74
CA TYR A 575 30.83 21.67 2.24
C TYR A 575 29.38 21.86 2.73
N SER A 576 28.91 23.11 2.87
CA SER A 576 27.55 23.42 3.35
C SER A 576 26.67 24.17 2.32
N ASN A 577 27.26 24.74 1.26
CA ASN A 577 26.52 25.57 0.29
C ASN A 577 25.61 24.79 -0.67
N ASP A 578 25.68 23.48 -0.68
CA ASP A 578 24.82 22.59 -1.47
C ASP A 578 23.71 21.93 -0.63
N VAL A 579 23.53 22.36 0.61
CA VAL A 579 22.50 21.84 1.54
C VAL A 579 21.14 22.46 1.22
N ASP A 580 20.10 21.62 1.23
CA ASP A 580 18.72 22.06 1.00
C ASP A 580 18.06 22.53 2.30
N ILE A 581 18.32 21.82 3.39
CA ILE A 581 17.66 22.02 4.69
C ILE A 581 18.72 22.03 5.79
N PHE A 582 18.71 23.06 6.62
CA PHE A 582 19.51 23.13 7.84
C PHE A 582 18.63 22.88 9.05
N ASN A 583 18.91 21.82 9.81
CA ASN A 583 18.27 21.54 11.08
C ASN A 583 19.09 22.11 12.22
N LEU A 584 18.50 23.01 13.01
CA LEU A 584 19.08 23.74 14.11
C LEU A 584 18.35 23.37 15.41
N SER A 585 18.71 22.21 15.99
CA SER A 585 18.07 21.73 17.22
C SER A 585 18.75 22.33 18.46
N TYR A 586 19.10 23.60 18.39
CA TYR A 586 19.72 24.36 19.45
C TYR A 586 19.21 25.79 19.47
N GLY A 587 19.52 26.54 20.51
CA GLY A 587 19.26 27.95 20.64
C GLY A 587 19.95 28.50 21.87
N TYR A 588 19.96 29.81 22.01
CA TYR A 588 20.50 30.46 23.19
C TYR A 588 19.44 30.51 24.31
N GLU A 589 19.73 29.81 25.40
CA GLU A 589 18.97 29.95 26.62
C GLU A 589 19.47 31.19 27.42
N THR A 590 18.77 32.30 27.29
CA THR A 590 19.15 33.56 27.94
C THR A 590 17.94 34.28 28.53
N THR A 591 18.15 34.93 29.67
CA THR A 591 17.20 35.83 30.31
C THR A 591 17.45 37.30 29.91
N THR A 592 18.54 37.53 29.15
CA THR A 592 18.95 38.84 28.68
C THR A 592 18.90 38.91 27.15
N SER A 593 18.61 40.08 26.66
CA SER A 593 18.66 40.29 25.21
C SER A 593 20.10 40.56 24.73
N PHE A 594 20.41 40.16 23.52
CA PHE A 594 21.66 40.54 22.85
C PHE A 594 21.43 40.64 21.33
N ALA A 595 22.29 41.39 20.68
CA ALA A 595 22.18 41.58 19.26
C ALA A 595 22.70 40.38 18.49
N ILE A 596 22.02 39.97 17.42
CA ILE A 596 22.52 38.97 16.51
C ILE A 596 23.84 39.41 15.87
N ASN A 597 24.79 38.47 15.71
CA ASN A 597 26.00 38.74 14.96
C ASN A 597 25.65 39.13 13.50
N ALA A 598 26.21 40.25 13.02
CA ALA A 598 25.89 40.75 11.68
C ALA A 598 26.30 39.79 10.56
N GLY A 599 27.40 39.02 10.72
CA GLY A 599 27.84 38.00 9.77
C GLY A 599 26.90 36.79 9.71
N ILE A 600 26.39 36.33 10.85
CA ILE A 600 25.41 35.26 10.95
C ILE A 600 24.09 35.72 10.31
N LYS A 601 23.62 36.91 10.62
CA LYS A 601 22.42 37.49 9.98
C LYS A 601 22.57 37.58 8.46
N ALA A 602 23.74 38.06 7.98
CA ALA A 602 24.04 38.12 6.57
C ALA A 602 24.04 36.72 5.90
N GLN A 603 24.52 35.68 6.63
CA GLN A 603 24.53 34.33 6.14
C GLN A 603 23.12 33.74 6.00
N PHE A 604 22.20 33.99 6.95
CA PHE A 604 20.80 33.59 6.79
C PHE A 604 20.17 34.25 5.57
N ILE A 605 20.42 35.55 5.35
CA ILE A 605 19.93 36.30 4.19
C ILE A 605 20.50 35.71 2.90
N ASP A 606 21.80 35.45 2.86
CA ASP A 606 22.46 34.82 1.70
C ASP A 606 21.87 33.44 1.43
N GLY A 607 21.69 32.62 2.47
CA GLY A 607 21.14 31.28 2.38
C GLY A 607 19.73 31.24 1.80
N VAL A 608 18.81 32.09 2.28
CA VAL A 608 17.42 32.15 1.75
C VAL A 608 17.33 32.87 0.39
N THR A 609 18.39 33.56 -0.04
CA THR A 609 18.41 34.24 -1.33
C THR A 609 19.11 33.43 -2.42
N ASN A 610 20.27 32.85 -2.12
CA ASN A 610 21.18 32.32 -3.13
C ASN A 610 21.28 30.80 -3.14
N LEU A 611 21.15 30.11 -2.00
CA LEU A 611 21.26 28.66 -1.96
C LEU A 611 20.12 27.98 -2.75
N ARG A 612 20.28 26.71 -3.04
CA ARG A 612 19.34 25.94 -3.88
C ARG A 612 19.02 26.63 -5.21
N SER A 613 20.04 27.22 -5.83
CA SER A 613 19.90 27.93 -7.11
C SER A 613 18.89 29.10 -7.05
N GLY A 614 18.92 29.86 -5.97
CA GLY A 614 18.06 31.04 -5.77
C GLY A 614 16.65 30.73 -5.22
N LYS A 615 16.35 29.46 -4.89
CA LYS A 615 15.08 29.10 -4.21
C LYS A 615 15.16 29.33 -2.70
N GLY A 616 16.35 29.45 -2.16
CA GLY A 616 16.70 29.59 -0.76
C GLY A 616 16.73 28.25 -0.02
N ALA A 617 17.72 28.09 0.85
CA ALA A 617 17.77 27.00 1.79
C ALA A 617 16.66 27.17 2.85
N ILE A 618 16.21 26.05 3.41
CA ILE A 618 15.21 26.02 4.48
C ILE A 618 15.92 25.87 5.82
N TYR A 619 15.70 26.78 6.73
CA TYR A 619 16.25 26.75 8.09
C TYR A 619 15.13 26.38 9.06
N VAL A 620 15.28 25.25 9.75
CA VAL A 620 14.32 24.74 10.72
C VAL A 620 14.97 24.76 12.09
N ALA A 621 14.37 25.45 13.04
CA ALA A 621 14.92 25.65 14.38
C ALA A 621 13.95 25.24 15.49
N SER A 622 14.50 24.80 16.61
CA SER A 622 13.74 24.47 17.82
C SER A 622 13.32 25.73 18.57
N SER A 623 12.11 25.76 19.18
CA SER A 623 11.62 26.96 19.91
C SER A 623 12.19 27.11 21.33
N GLY A 624 12.86 26.08 21.85
CA GLY A 624 13.41 26.05 23.21
C GLY A 624 12.58 25.23 24.19
N ASN A 625 13.20 24.92 25.35
CA ASN A 625 12.64 24.02 26.37
C ASN A 625 12.37 24.73 27.71
N GLY A 626 12.32 26.04 27.69
CA GLY A 626 12.23 26.91 28.87
C GLY A 626 10.80 27.33 29.25
N PHE A 627 9.76 26.50 29.05
CA PHE A 627 8.40 26.86 29.42
C PHE A 627 8.21 27.02 30.94
N ARG A 628 8.72 26.09 31.76
CA ARG A 628 8.53 26.10 33.21
C ARG A 628 9.68 26.73 33.98
N SER A 629 10.89 26.50 33.53
CA SER A 629 12.11 27.00 34.11
C SER A 629 13.11 27.32 33.04
N PHE A 630 14.04 28.19 33.32
CA PHE A 630 15.02 28.65 32.36
C PHE A 630 16.35 28.87 33.06
N GLY A 631 17.37 28.02 32.74
CA GLY A 631 18.65 28.06 33.44
C GLY A 631 18.47 27.92 34.96
N SER A 632 18.94 28.89 35.73
CA SER A 632 18.73 28.97 37.19
C SER A 632 17.52 29.79 37.60
N ALA A 633 16.78 30.40 36.66
CA ALA A 633 15.61 31.20 36.95
C ALA A 633 14.38 30.33 37.21
N THR A 634 13.75 30.52 38.35
CA THR A 634 12.43 29.97 38.66
C THR A 634 11.38 31.00 38.27
N CYS A 635 10.53 30.69 37.30
CA CYS A 635 9.42 31.55 36.90
C CYS A 635 8.14 31.17 37.65
N ASP A 636 8.13 31.32 38.95
CA ASP A 636 7.03 30.84 39.83
C ASP A 636 5.69 31.47 39.48
N ASP A 637 5.67 32.76 39.15
CA ASP A 637 4.45 33.46 38.75
C ASP A 637 3.99 32.94 37.38
N ALA A 638 4.89 32.82 36.39
CA ALA A 638 4.55 32.24 35.09
C ALA A 638 3.99 30.84 35.23
N ASN A 639 4.65 29.98 36.02
CA ASN A 639 4.20 28.60 36.28
C ASN A 639 2.82 28.55 36.95
N THR A 640 2.55 29.46 37.88
CA THR A 640 1.26 29.55 38.58
C THR A 640 0.12 29.85 37.60
N TYR A 641 0.34 30.72 36.64
CA TYR A 641 -0.64 31.09 35.63
C TYR A 641 -0.61 30.17 34.40
N GLY A 642 0.42 29.31 34.24
CA GLY A 642 0.59 28.48 33.07
C GLY A 642 1.12 29.24 31.84
N LEU A 643 1.87 30.31 32.06
CA LEU A 643 2.57 31.11 31.05
C LEU A 643 3.98 30.56 30.79
N SER A 644 4.55 30.87 29.61
CA SER A 644 5.92 30.52 29.30
C SER A 644 6.93 31.34 30.06
N CYS A 645 7.86 30.70 30.76
CA CYS A 645 8.97 31.35 31.46
C CYS A 645 9.94 32.00 30.46
N ASN A 646 10.37 31.27 29.43
CA ASN A 646 11.18 31.84 28.36
C ASN A 646 10.31 32.29 27.16
N ASN A 647 10.89 33.13 26.32
CA ASN A 647 10.29 33.57 25.06
C ASN A 647 11.28 33.23 23.93
N PRO A 648 10.85 32.57 22.86
CA PRO A 648 11.75 32.17 21.76
C PRO A 648 12.49 33.38 21.15
N SER A 649 11.87 34.53 21.09
CA SER A 649 12.47 35.75 20.51
C SER A 649 13.62 36.34 21.34
N MET A 650 13.90 35.82 22.56
CA MET A 650 15.11 36.22 23.29
C MET A 650 16.37 35.68 22.61
N ASP A 651 16.29 34.59 21.89
CA ASP A 651 17.33 34.22 20.94
C ASP A 651 17.19 35.08 19.68
N PRO A 652 18.20 35.92 19.36
CA PRO A 652 18.08 36.87 18.26
C PRO A 652 18.04 36.22 16.88
N GLU A 653 18.48 34.95 16.71
CA GLU A 653 18.31 34.22 15.48
C GLU A 653 16.84 33.85 15.25
N HIS A 654 16.10 33.53 16.34
CA HIS A 654 14.68 33.22 16.29
C HIS A 654 13.79 34.43 16.01
N SER A 655 14.32 35.65 16.13
CA SER A 655 13.63 36.89 15.76
C SER A 655 13.79 37.25 14.27
N LEU A 656 14.41 36.36 13.46
CA LEU A 656 14.49 36.51 12.02
C LEU A 656 13.26 35.88 11.32
N PRO A 657 12.77 36.45 10.22
CA PRO A 657 11.62 35.92 9.47
C PRO A 657 11.96 34.65 8.67
N TYR A 658 13.24 34.28 8.57
CA TYR A 658 13.77 33.29 7.66
C TYR A 658 13.65 31.86 8.17
N LEU A 659 13.45 31.67 9.48
CA LEU A 659 13.40 30.37 10.12
C LEU A 659 11.97 29.82 10.20
N ILE A 660 11.85 28.49 10.19
CA ILE A 660 10.67 27.76 10.64
C ILE A 660 10.92 27.34 12.07
N LEU A 661 10.34 28.07 13.01
CA LEU A 661 10.51 27.81 14.43
C LEU A 661 9.46 26.79 14.90
N VAL A 662 9.92 25.71 15.53
CA VAL A 662 9.10 24.53 15.81
C VAL A 662 8.86 24.35 17.29
N GLY A 663 7.57 24.32 17.69
CA GLY A 663 7.12 23.92 19.03
C GLY A 663 6.95 22.42 19.17
N ALA A 664 7.06 21.88 20.39
CA ALA A 664 6.94 20.47 20.65
C ALA A 664 5.55 20.05 21.15
N LEU A 665 5.02 18.96 20.59
CA LEU A 665 3.82 18.25 21.04
C LEU A 665 4.19 16.94 21.74
N ASN A 666 3.43 16.58 22.75
CA ASN A 666 3.50 15.26 23.38
C ASN A 666 2.64 14.23 22.62
N ALA A 667 2.72 12.95 23.03
CA ALA A 667 2.02 11.84 22.39
C ALA A 667 0.47 11.93 22.49
N SER A 668 -0.08 12.90 23.25
CA SER A 668 -1.51 13.17 23.32
C SER A 668 -1.95 14.31 22.38
N GLY A 669 -1.01 14.88 21.60
CA GLY A 669 -1.26 15.98 20.67
C GLY A 669 -1.41 17.35 21.35
N SER A 670 -1.06 17.48 22.62
CA SER A 670 -0.99 18.76 23.34
C SER A 670 0.45 19.26 23.41
N ARG A 671 0.63 20.54 23.76
CA ARG A 671 1.96 21.12 23.97
C ARG A 671 2.76 20.28 24.99
N ALA A 672 3.97 19.90 24.65
CA ALA A 672 4.89 19.25 25.59
C ALA A 672 5.18 20.18 26.77
N SER A 673 5.35 19.61 27.98
CA SER A 673 5.40 20.36 29.25
C SER A 673 6.49 21.43 29.29
N TYR A 674 7.57 21.24 28.54
CA TYR A 674 8.75 22.10 28.47
C TYR A 674 8.74 23.07 27.27
N SER A 675 7.92 22.84 26.24
CA SER A 675 7.98 23.57 24.96
C SER A 675 7.75 25.05 25.14
N THR A 676 8.76 25.87 24.86
CA THR A 676 8.70 27.34 24.95
C THR A 676 7.67 27.86 23.97
N ALA A 677 6.82 28.77 24.43
CA ALA A 677 5.75 29.39 23.67
C ALA A 677 6.04 30.88 23.38
N GLY A 678 5.64 31.32 22.20
CA GLY A 678 5.75 32.73 21.81
C GLY A 678 5.32 32.99 20.38
N SER A 679 5.13 34.24 20.04
CA SER A 679 4.64 34.71 18.73
C SER A 679 5.56 34.39 17.55
N ALA A 680 6.81 33.97 17.83
CA ALA A 680 7.78 33.54 16.83
C ALA A 680 7.56 32.11 16.34
N VAL A 681 6.85 31.24 17.10
CA VAL A 681 6.59 29.86 16.72
C VAL A 681 5.81 29.80 15.40
N TRP A 682 6.27 29.01 14.44
CA TRP A 682 5.60 28.87 13.15
C TRP A 682 4.64 27.66 13.13
N ILE A 683 5.11 26.52 13.62
CA ILE A 683 4.38 25.26 13.57
C ILE A 683 4.79 24.38 14.74
N SER A 684 3.99 23.39 15.07
CA SER A 684 4.35 22.40 16.08
C SER A 684 4.41 21.00 15.49
N ALA A 685 5.31 20.18 16.06
CA ALA A 685 5.51 18.79 15.69
C ALA A 685 5.72 17.91 16.93
N PRO A 686 5.60 16.56 16.83
CA PRO A 686 5.95 15.66 17.92
C PRO A 686 7.35 15.92 18.49
N GLY A 687 7.43 16.06 19.81
CA GLY A 687 8.68 16.25 20.57
C GLY A 687 8.71 15.38 21.82
N GLY A 688 7.57 14.77 22.18
CA GLY A 688 7.45 13.86 23.31
C GLY A 688 7.52 14.52 24.69
N GLU A 689 7.53 13.69 25.71
CA GLU A 689 7.80 14.04 27.11
C GLU A 689 9.09 13.31 27.55
N GLN A 690 9.15 12.81 28.77
CA GLN A 690 10.42 12.24 29.30
C GLN A 690 10.55 10.72 29.13
N GLY A 691 9.53 9.99 28.69
CA GLY A 691 9.58 8.54 28.51
C GLY A 691 9.80 7.73 29.79
N LEU A 692 9.27 8.22 30.92
CA LEU A 692 9.52 7.63 32.25
C LEU A 692 8.59 6.46 32.55
N ASP A 693 9.15 5.38 33.13
CA ASP A 693 8.38 4.29 33.76
C ASP A 693 8.29 4.50 35.28
N ILE A 694 7.08 4.74 35.78
CA ILE A 694 6.83 4.97 37.21
C ILE A 694 7.31 3.83 38.10
N ASN A 695 7.31 2.58 37.60
CA ASN A 695 7.77 1.42 38.33
C ASN A 695 9.31 1.40 38.51
N ILE A 696 10.02 2.15 37.68
CA ILE A 696 11.49 2.24 37.72
C ILE A 696 11.93 3.51 38.43
N VAL A 697 11.37 4.67 38.04
CA VAL A 697 11.79 5.96 38.61
C VAL A 697 11.02 6.37 39.85
N GLY A 698 9.91 5.67 40.17
CA GLY A 698 9.03 6.02 41.30
C GLY A 698 8.08 7.18 40.99
N ALA A 699 7.13 7.42 41.91
CA ALA A 699 6.22 8.56 41.86
C ALA A 699 6.94 9.85 42.26
N GLY A 700 6.71 10.95 41.57
CA GLY A 700 7.32 12.25 41.87
C GLY A 700 7.53 13.12 40.64
N TYR A 701 7.39 12.58 39.48
CA TYR A 701 7.45 13.31 38.21
C TYR A 701 6.05 13.77 37.79
N SER A 702 5.97 14.88 37.09
CA SER A 702 4.69 15.45 36.64
C SER A 702 4.12 14.78 35.38
N ASN A 703 4.95 14.01 34.65
CA ASN A 703 4.56 13.39 33.40
C ASN A 703 5.32 12.07 33.19
N TYR A 704 4.60 11.05 32.70
CA TYR A 704 5.10 9.71 32.40
C TYR A 704 4.73 9.28 30.97
N SER A 705 4.52 10.25 30.08
CA SER A 705 4.16 10.02 28.69
C SER A 705 5.40 9.73 27.84
N PRO A 706 5.24 9.12 26.65
CA PRO A 706 6.34 8.76 25.77
C PRO A 706 7.23 9.94 25.37
N ALA A 707 8.53 9.69 25.30
CA ALA A 707 9.49 10.49 24.56
C ALA A 707 9.61 9.99 23.12
N MET A 708 10.58 10.48 22.36
CA MET A 708 10.86 10.07 21.01
C MET A 708 11.83 8.88 21.00
N MET A 709 11.52 7.85 20.21
CA MET A 709 12.42 6.76 19.90
C MET A 709 13.36 7.18 18.77
N THR A 710 14.68 7.13 19.01
CA THR A 710 15.68 7.55 18.01
C THR A 710 17.01 6.84 18.18
N THR A 711 17.98 7.12 17.29
CA THR A 711 19.36 6.63 17.38
C THR A 711 20.10 7.22 18.58
N ASP A 712 20.97 6.44 19.18
CA ASP A 712 21.95 6.86 20.20
C ASP A 712 23.35 6.61 19.67
N GLN A 713 24.39 7.05 20.37
CA GLN A 713 25.75 6.67 20.02
C GLN A 713 25.96 5.15 20.11
N SER A 714 26.62 4.61 19.12
CA SER A 714 26.86 3.16 19.03
C SER A 714 27.70 2.64 20.20
N SER A 715 27.33 1.46 20.71
CA SER A 715 27.97 0.74 21.79
C SER A 715 27.52 1.18 23.20
N CYS A 716 27.51 0.20 24.14
CA CYS A 716 27.09 0.42 25.52
C CYS A 716 28.18 1.12 26.42
N ASP A 717 29.27 1.56 25.82
CA ASP A 717 30.30 2.32 26.55
C ASP A 717 30.03 3.84 26.57
N LYS A 718 29.20 4.30 25.68
CA LYS A 718 28.85 5.71 25.50
C LYS A 718 27.35 5.82 25.17
N GLY A 719 26.87 7.02 24.92
CA GLY A 719 25.45 7.26 24.58
C GLY A 719 24.59 7.62 25.79
N TYR A 720 23.32 7.86 25.55
CA TYR A 720 22.30 8.01 26.61
C TYR A 720 22.08 6.66 27.29
N VAL A 721 22.07 5.56 26.52
CA VAL A 721 22.00 4.18 27.04
C VAL A 721 23.41 3.60 27.16
N ARG A 722 23.91 3.48 28.38
CA ARG A 722 25.26 2.96 28.62
C ARG A 722 25.38 2.20 29.93
N THR A 723 26.37 1.32 30.02
CA THR A 723 26.55 0.38 31.14
C THR A 723 26.88 1.06 32.48
N ASN A 724 27.48 2.25 32.46
CA ASN A 724 27.88 2.97 33.67
C ASN A 724 26.80 3.92 34.24
N LEU A 725 25.56 3.88 33.72
CA LEU A 725 24.44 4.67 34.29
C LEU A 725 24.16 4.25 35.73
N SER A 726 23.95 5.23 36.62
CA SER A 726 23.48 5.00 38.00
C SER A 726 22.01 4.63 38.07
N SER A 727 21.20 5.18 37.19
CA SER A 727 19.76 4.95 37.04
C SER A 727 19.33 5.06 35.56
N TYR A 728 18.18 4.54 35.22
CA TYR A 728 17.60 4.62 33.87
C TYR A 728 16.11 4.93 33.96
N ALA A 729 15.57 5.47 32.88
CA ALA A 729 14.22 6.04 32.85
C ALA A 729 13.12 4.97 32.69
N ASN A 730 13.39 3.91 31.91
CA ASN A 730 12.47 2.83 31.59
C ASN A 730 13.26 1.56 31.21
N ALA A 731 12.55 0.47 30.92
CA ALA A 731 13.17 -0.83 30.67
C ALA A 731 14.10 -0.86 29.42
N PHE A 732 13.77 -0.07 28.39
CA PHE A 732 14.56 -0.01 27.15
C PHE A 732 15.95 0.62 27.40
N GLU A 733 16.02 1.59 28.33
CA GLU A 733 17.23 2.31 28.71
C GLU A 733 18.15 1.52 29.68
N ASN A 734 17.82 0.25 29.95
CA ASN A 734 18.49 -0.55 30.96
C ASN A 734 19.82 -1.13 30.46
N LYS A 735 20.80 -0.25 30.16
CA LYS A 735 22.23 -0.59 30.05
C LYS A 735 22.53 -1.75 29.08
N GLY A 736 21.78 -1.88 27.97
CA GLY A 736 21.92 -2.99 27.03
C GLY A 736 21.26 -4.31 27.48
N SER A 737 20.50 -4.31 28.58
CA SER A 737 19.82 -5.52 29.06
C SER A 737 18.50 -5.80 28.35
N HIS A 738 17.95 -4.84 27.65
CA HIS A 738 16.71 -5.01 26.90
C HIS A 738 16.97 -5.73 25.58
N SER A 739 16.17 -6.76 25.24
CA SER A 739 16.37 -7.60 24.05
C SER A 739 16.35 -6.83 22.73
N LEU A 740 15.63 -5.72 22.65
CA LEU A 740 15.55 -4.85 21.48
C LEU A 740 16.67 -3.81 21.40
N ASN A 741 17.52 -3.69 22.43
CA ASN A 741 18.60 -2.70 22.49
C ASN A 741 19.86 -3.23 23.19
N THR A 742 20.27 -4.42 22.85
CA THR A 742 21.46 -5.07 23.47
C THR A 742 22.75 -4.37 23.10
N SER A 743 22.81 -3.66 21.99
CA SER A 743 23.95 -2.86 21.53
C SER A 743 23.92 -1.42 22.01
N CYS A 744 22.86 -0.98 22.69
CA CYS A 744 22.65 0.40 23.18
C CYS A 744 22.65 1.48 22.07
N ASN A 745 22.39 1.12 20.83
CA ASN A 745 22.46 2.03 19.68
C ASN A 745 21.23 2.93 19.53
N TYR A 746 20.21 2.78 20.39
CA TYR A 746 18.96 3.52 20.33
C TYR A 746 18.54 4.00 21.72
N THR A 747 17.76 5.09 21.77
CA THR A 747 17.16 5.61 23.00
C THR A 747 15.66 5.88 22.82
N SER A 748 14.89 5.66 23.87
CA SER A 748 13.45 5.92 23.98
C SER A 748 13.14 7.14 24.86
N THR A 749 14.15 7.95 25.18
CA THR A 749 14.02 9.09 26.11
C THR A 749 14.43 10.42 25.49
N PHE A 750 14.70 10.44 24.20
CA PHE A 750 15.02 11.68 23.50
C PHE A 750 13.78 12.57 23.40
N SER A 751 13.86 13.80 23.92
CA SER A 751 12.74 14.74 23.94
C SER A 751 13.24 16.18 23.78
N GLY A 752 12.31 17.11 23.69
CA GLY A 752 12.62 18.52 23.52
C GLY A 752 12.06 19.07 22.20
N THR A 753 12.07 20.38 22.08
CA THR A 753 11.87 21.02 20.77
C THR A 753 12.99 20.65 19.80
N SER A 754 14.12 20.15 20.34
CA SER A 754 15.22 19.53 19.60
C SER A 754 14.82 18.27 18.84
N SER A 755 13.79 17.53 19.28
CA SER A 755 13.23 16.39 18.56
C SER A 755 12.07 16.79 17.64
N ALA A 756 11.40 17.90 17.89
CA ALA A 756 10.33 18.41 17.03
C ALA A 756 10.87 19.07 15.73
N ALA A 757 11.97 19.80 15.82
CA ALA A 757 12.61 20.42 14.65
C ALA A 757 13.03 19.39 13.57
N PRO A 758 13.70 18.26 13.90
CA PRO A 758 14.05 17.26 12.91
C PRO A 758 12.83 16.57 12.26
N VAL A 759 11.70 16.45 12.95
CA VAL A 759 10.45 15.99 12.33
C VAL A 759 10.06 16.91 11.17
N ILE A 760 10.07 18.24 11.41
CA ILE A 760 9.77 19.22 10.34
C ILE A 760 10.83 19.17 9.24
N SER A 761 12.11 19.02 9.58
CA SER A 761 13.19 18.91 8.58
C SER A 761 12.99 17.69 7.68
N GLY A 762 12.59 16.55 8.23
CA GLY A 762 12.23 15.36 7.46
C GLY A 762 11.01 15.60 6.57
N ILE A 763 9.95 16.22 7.10
CA ILE A 763 8.76 16.54 6.29
C ILE A 763 9.11 17.47 5.14
N VAL A 764 9.90 18.53 5.39
CA VAL A 764 10.38 19.42 4.32
C VAL A 764 11.11 18.65 3.22
N ALA A 765 11.93 17.65 3.59
CA ALA A 765 12.60 16.81 2.60
C ALA A 765 11.60 16.05 1.72
N LEU A 766 10.52 15.51 2.29
CA LEU A 766 9.45 14.85 1.52
C LEU A 766 8.74 15.83 0.56
N LEU A 767 8.46 17.08 1.04
CA LEU A 767 7.83 18.10 0.21
C LEU A 767 8.75 18.54 -0.95
N LEU A 768 10.05 18.70 -0.70
CA LEU A 768 11.04 19.08 -1.72
C LEU A 768 11.29 17.96 -2.73
N GLU A 769 11.20 16.69 -2.33
CA GLU A 769 11.21 15.57 -3.28
C GLU A 769 10.00 15.63 -4.21
N ALA A 770 8.81 15.91 -3.66
CA ALA A 770 7.58 16.03 -4.43
C ALA A 770 7.56 17.23 -5.37
N ASN A 771 8.15 18.35 -4.94
CA ASN A 771 8.25 19.59 -5.72
C ASN A 771 9.54 20.35 -5.40
N SER A 772 10.61 20.03 -6.11
CA SER A 772 11.93 20.63 -5.90
C SER A 772 12.00 22.13 -6.26
N ALA A 773 10.96 22.68 -6.86
CA ALA A 773 10.89 24.10 -7.22
C ALA A 773 10.43 24.99 -6.05
N LEU A 774 9.91 24.41 -4.98
CA LEU A 774 9.44 25.17 -3.80
C LEU A 774 10.56 26.01 -3.18
N THR A 775 10.23 27.27 -2.89
CA THR A 775 11.10 28.18 -2.14
C THR A 775 10.89 27.99 -0.63
N TRP A 776 11.79 28.58 0.17
CA TRP A 776 11.64 28.57 1.63
C TRP A 776 10.30 29.23 2.09
N ARG A 777 9.82 30.26 1.36
CA ARG A 777 8.52 30.89 1.64
C ARG A 777 7.35 30.02 1.28
N ASP A 778 7.45 29.28 0.14
CA ASP A 778 6.39 28.35 -0.26
C ASP A 778 6.21 27.24 0.79
N ILE A 779 7.30 26.72 1.36
CA ILE A 779 7.26 25.74 2.45
C ILE A 779 6.54 26.32 3.68
N LYS A 780 6.91 27.55 4.11
CA LYS A 780 6.24 28.23 5.21
C LYS A 780 4.74 28.43 4.93
N HIS A 781 4.40 28.85 3.72
CA HIS A 781 3.02 29.02 3.28
C HIS A 781 2.22 27.71 3.27
N ILE A 782 2.80 26.64 2.76
CA ILE A 782 2.19 25.30 2.76
C ILE A 782 1.88 24.87 4.19
N PHE A 783 2.82 25.01 5.11
CA PHE A 783 2.60 24.67 6.52
C PHE A 783 1.49 25.51 7.16
N ALA A 784 1.45 26.82 6.92
CA ALA A 784 0.39 27.67 7.46
C ALA A 784 -1.01 27.30 6.96
N ASN A 785 -1.12 26.70 5.74
CA ASN A 785 -2.38 26.29 5.13
C ASN A 785 -2.77 24.83 5.38
N SER A 786 -1.82 23.98 5.81
CA SER A 786 -2.05 22.56 6.06
C SER A 786 -2.05 22.19 7.54
N ALA A 787 -1.62 23.10 8.42
CA ALA A 787 -1.54 22.82 9.85
C ALA A 787 -2.92 22.54 10.46
N ILE A 788 -2.96 21.56 11.37
CA ILE A 788 -4.18 21.15 12.05
C ILE A 788 -4.26 21.85 13.41
N GLN A 789 -5.39 22.49 13.69
CA GLN A 789 -5.65 23.06 15.01
C GLN A 789 -5.70 21.92 16.05
N VAL A 790 -4.81 21.96 17.03
CA VAL A 790 -4.80 21.08 18.19
C VAL A 790 -5.27 21.82 19.42
N ASP A 791 -5.68 21.07 20.45
CA ASP A 791 -6.16 21.67 21.71
C ASP A 791 -7.16 22.81 21.48
N ALA A 792 -8.15 22.56 20.62
CA ALA A 792 -9.10 23.58 20.14
C ALA A 792 -9.92 24.26 21.25
N SER A 793 -9.96 23.65 22.46
CA SER A 793 -10.68 24.15 23.64
C SER A 793 -9.81 24.97 24.58
N ILE A 794 -8.51 25.17 24.26
CA ILE A 794 -7.61 25.97 25.11
C ILE A 794 -8.20 27.35 25.39
N GLN A 795 -8.19 27.75 26.66
CA GLN A 795 -8.74 28.99 27.09
C GLN A 795 -7.66 30.08 27.19
N SER A 796 -8.07 31.34 27.07
CA SER A 796 -7.16 32.44 27.32
C SER A 796 -6.69 32.43 28.77
N ILE A 797 -5.42 32.70 29.00
CA ILE A 797 -4.86 32.90 30.32
C ILE A 797 -5.04 34.38 30.70
N VAL A 798 -5.73 34.59 31.80
CA VAL A 798 -6.05 35.93 32.28
C VAL A 798 -5.34 36.17 33.61
N VAL A 799 -4.56 37.26 33.65
CA VAL A 799 -3.84 37.73 34.85
C VAL A 799 -4.45 39.04 35.31
N ASN A 800 -5.14 39.03 36.42
CA ASN A 800 -5.77 40.21 37.00
C ASN A 800 -6.60 41.02 35.98
N GLY A 801 -7.42 40.32 35.18
CA GLY A 801 -8.29 40.93 34.15
C GLY A 801 -7.61 41.29 32.83
N TYR A 802 -6.30 41.04 32.69
CA TYR A 802 -5.55 41.20 31.44
C TYR A 802 -5.37 39.84 30.76
N ILE A 803 -5.65 39.78 29.46
CA ILE A 803 -5.38 38.55 28.67
C ILE A 803 -3.87 38.50 28.42
N ALA A 804 -3.17 37.70 29.22
CA ALA A 804 -1.73 37.48 29.16
C ALA A 804 -1.34 36.51 28.03
N GLU A 805 -2.19 35.53 27.75
CA GLU A 805 -2.07 34.61 26.62
C GLU A 805 -3.47 34.40 26.03
N PRO A 806 -3.73 34.77 24.77
CA PRO A 806 -5.02 34.51 24.14
C PRO A 806 -5.23 33.03 23.84
N ALA A 807 -6.47 32.57 23.82
CA ALA A 807 -6.88 31.35 23.16
C ALA A 807 -6.55 31.41 21.66
N TRP A 808 -6.86 30.36 20.90
CA TRP A 808 -6.70 30.41 19.45
C TRP A 808 -7.30 31.70 18.86
N THR A 809 -6.46 32.48 18.21
CA THR A 809 -6.85 33.71 17.51
C THR A 809 -7.02 33.40 16.02
N THR A 810 -8.14 33.80 15.44
CA THR A 810 -8.28 33.84 13.97
C THR A 810 -7.97 35.26 13.53
N ASN A 811 -6.93 35.46 12.75
CA ASN A 811 -6.54 36.75 12.23
C ASN A 811 -7.47 37.25 11.12
N ALA A 812 -7.35 38.47 10.69
CA ALA A 812 -8.23 39.07 9.68
C ALA A 812 -8.09 38.45 8.29
N ALA A 813 -7.00 37.72 8.02
CA ALA A 813 -6.80 36.92 6.80
C ALA A 813 -7.38 35.50 6.91
N GLY A 814 -7.92 35.13 8.07
CA GLY A 814 -8.53 33.81 8.31
C GLY A 814 -7.59 32.73 8.83
N TYR A 815 -6.31 33.04 9.06
CA TYR A 815 -5.36 32.10 9.66
C TYR A 815 -5.57 31.98 11.17
N LYS A 816 -5.56 30.77 11.67
CA LYS A 816 -5.56 30.49 13.11
C LYS A 816 -4.14 30.49 13.64
N PHE A 817 -3.93 31.10 14.78
CA PHE A 817 -2.62 31.20 15.42
C PHE A 817 -2.73 31.08 16.94
N HIS A 818 -1.74 30.43 17.56
CA HIS A 818 -1.57 30.37 19.01
C HIS A 818 -0.08 30.32 19.37
N ASN A 819 0.36 31.07 20.35
CA ASN A 819 1.78 31.13 20.73
C ASN A 819 2.41 29.78 21.11
N SER A 820 1.64 28.82 21.65
CA SER A 820 2.11 27.49 21.95
C SER A 820 2.20 26.57 20.74
N TYR A 821 1.49 26.88 19.65
CA TYR A 821 1.30 25.95 18.54
C TYR A 821 1.65 26.53 17.17
N GLY A 822 1.94 27.83 17.09
CA GLY A 822 2.04 28.52 15.81
C GLY A 822 0.73 28.40 15.03
N PHE A 823 0.77 27.99 13.77
CA PHE A 823 -0.42 27.73 12.94
C PHE A 823 -1.11 26.39 13.29
N GLY A 824 -0.46 25.51 14.04
CA GLY A 824 -1.01 24.22 14.49
C GLY A 824 0.01 23.09 14.48
N SER A 825 -0.49 21.87 14.59
CA SER A 825 0.28 20.64 14.36
C SER A 825 0.51 20.41 12.89
N VAL A 826 1.69 19.98 12.53
CA VAL A 826 1.97 19.55 11.14
C VAL A 826 1.11 18.34 10.75
N ASP A 827 0.64 18.32 9.50
CA ASP A 827 0.03 17.16 8.83
C ASP A 827 0.73 16.94 7.50
N THR A 828 1.50 15.87 7.41
CA THR A 828 2.37 15.61 6.26
C THR A 828 1.58 15.34 4.99
N ALA A 829 0.48 14.58 5.07
CA ALA A 829 -0.34 14.25 3.91
C ALA A 829 -1.00 15.49 3.29
N SER A 830 -1.56 16.37 4.14
CA SER A 830 -2.13 17.63 3.69
C SER A 830 -1.07 18.56 3.09
N ALA A 831 0.09 18.67 3.74
CA ALA A 831 1.22 19.47 3.26
C ALA A 831 1.74 18.97 1.91
N LEU A 832 1.89 17.64 1.74
CA LEU A 832 2.30 17.04 0.47
C LEU A 832 1.29 17.30 -0.65
N THR A 833 0.01 17.17 -0.35
CA THR A 833 -1.06 17.44 -1.32
C THR A 833 -0.98 18.89 -1.83
N LEU A 834 -0.76 19.86 -0.94
CA LEU A 834 -0.53 21.24 -1.33
C LEU A 834 0.77 21.41 -2.11
N ALA A 835 1.88 20.81 -1.67
CA ALA A 835 3.20 20.90 -2.33
C ALA A 835 3.18 20.39 -3.77
N LYS A 836 2.55 19.26 -4.03
CA LYS A 836 2.41 18.66 -5.36
C LYS A 836 1.68 19.56 -6.35
N ASN A 837 0.68 20.30 -5.86
CA ASN A 837 -0.17 21.15 -6.69
C ASN A 837 0.21 22.64 -6.62
N TYR A 838 1.28 22.97 -5.90
CA TYR A 838 1.66 24.35 -5.64
C TYR A 838 2.26 25.02 -6.87
N THR A 839 1.75 26.21 -7.21
CA THR A 839 2.33 27.07 -8.23
C THR A 839 3.44 27.91 -7.62
N THR A 840 4.69 27.55 -7.86
CA THR A 840 5.85 28.28 -7.38
C THR A 840 5.86 29.72 -7.91
N GLY A 841 6.33 30.67 -7.08
CA GLY A 841 6.32 32.09 -7.41
C GLY A 841 4.97 32.80 -7.24
N SER A 842 3.90 32.07 -6.84
CA SER A 842 2.57 32.65 -6.58
C SER A 842 2.57 33.67 -5.44
N LEU A 843 3.52 33.58 -4.52
CA LEU A 843 3.71 34.55 -3.45
C LEU A 843 4.35 35.88 -3.91
N GLY A 844 4.84 35.97 -5.15
CA GLY A 844 5.54 37.13 -5.62
C GLY A 844 6.87 37.42 -4.91
N ALA A 845 7.42 38.64 -5.09
CA ALA A 845 8.70 39.02 -4.50
C ALA A 845 8.60 39.21 -2.99
N PHE A 846 9.61 38.73 -2.25
CA PHE A 846 9.74 39.02 -0.82
C PHE A 846 10.21 40.46 -0.62
N VAL A 847 9.51 41.19 0.21
CA VAL A 847 9.77 42.61 0.51
C VAL A 847 9.96 42.80 2.00
N THR A 848 10.98 43.57 2.37
CA THR A 848 11.16 44.07 3.71
C THR A 848 10.79 45.54 3.70
N SER A 849 9.82 45.97 4.52
CA SER A 849 9.46 47.39 4.62
C SER A 849 10.59 48.21 5.21
N ASP A 850 10.57 49.51 4.95
CA ASP A 850 11.37 50.43 5.74
C ASP A 850 10.96 50.33 7.20
N GLN A 851 11.94 50.37 8.11
CA GLN A 851 11.67 50.38 9.55
C GLN A 851 11.00 51.70 9.93
N LYS A 852 9.78 51.62 10.43
CA LYS A 852 9.07 52.79 10.97
C LYS A 852 9.32 52.92 12.49
N SER A 853 9.44 54.16 13.00
CA SER A 853 9.78 54.43 14.38
C SER A 853 8.75 55.32 15.04
N SER A 854 8.47 55.07 16.32
CA SER A 854 7.65 55.95 17.17
C SER A 854 8.34 57.27 17.50
N GLY A 855 9.64 57.40 17.25
CA GLY A 855 10.46 58.41 17.86
C GLY A 855 10.61 58.19 19.37
N ASN A 856 11.18 59.20 20.08
CA ASN A 856 11.33 59.11 21.53
C ASN A 856 9.99 59.35 22.22
N LEU A 857 9.48 58.34 22.91
CA LEU A 857 8.21 58.42 23.65
C LEU A 857 8.42 58.79 25.12
N ASN A 858 9.33 58.12 25.79
CA ASN A 858 9.60 58.22 27.24
C ASN A 858 8.29 58.18 28.06
N SER A 859 7.40 57.29 27.69
CA SER A 859 6.07 57.15 28.30
C SER A 859 6.11 56.19 29.48
N THR A 860 5.58 56.61 30.62
CA THR A 860 5.51 55.80 31.83
C THR A 860 4.66 54.56 31.59
N ILE A 861 5.17 53.40 31.97
CA ILE A 861 4.42 52.13 32.08
C ILE A 861 3.91 52.10 33.54
N PRO A 862 2.58 52.30 33.76
CA PRO A 862 2.08 52.39 35.13
C PRO A 862 2.09 51.04 35.83
N ASP A 863 2.45 51.09 37.14
CA ASP A 863 2.51 49.94 38.03
C ASP A 863 1.19 49.16 38.08
N ASN A 864 1.26 47.85 37.90
CA ASN A 864 0.16 46.88 37.96
C ASN A 864 -1.12 47.34 37.26
N SER A 865 -1.02 47.91 36.10
CA SER A 865 -2.14 48.51 35.37
C SER A 865 -2.51 47.70 34.12
N ASN A 866 -3.81 47.42 33.94
CA ASN A 866 -4.33 46.83 32.72
C ASN A 866 -4.37 47.84 31.55
N ASP A 867 -4.40 49.14 31.84
CA ASP A 867 -4.42 50.16 30.81
C ASP A 867 -3.05 50.32 30.19
N GLY A 868 -1.98 50.20 30.98
CA GLY A 868 -0.60 50.28 30.52
C GLY A 868 -0.29 51.51 29.70
N VAL A 869 0.69 51.39 28.82
CA VAL A 869 1.00 52.41 27.81
C VAL A 869 0.69 51.88 26.42
N THR A 870 0.02 52.68 25.60
CA THR A 870 -0.33 52.36 24.21
C THR A 870 0.24 53.43 23.29
N ASN A 871 0.87 53.01 22.18
CA ASN A 871 1.35 53.91 21.14
C ASN A 871 1.13 53.28 19.78
N ALA A 872 0.96 54.07 18.74
CA ALA A 872 0.70 53.59 17.39
C ALA A 872 1.71 54.15 16.38
N ILE A 873 2.10 53.32 15.42
CA ILE A 873 2.89 53.68 14.26
C ILE A 873 2.06 53.42 13.00
N MET A 874 2.00 54.42 12.12
CA MET A 874 1.39 54.26 10.81
C MET A 874 2.36 53.54 9.87
N ASP A 875 1.95 52.40 9.31
CA ASP A 875 2.59 51.80 8.15
C ASP A 875 1.81 52.17 6.89
N ASP A 876 2.50 52.80 5.95
CA ASP A 876 1.96 53.23 4.66
C ASP A 876 2.27 52.25 3.53
N ASN A 877 2.98 51.15 3.82
CA ASN A 877 3.17 50.06 2.91
C ASN A 877 1.85 49.27 2.70
N ASN A 878 1.74 48.59 1.61
CA ASN A 878 0.56 47.79 1.32
C ASN A 878 1.02 46.35 1.06
N LEU A 879 1.68 45.74 2.05
CA LEU A 879 2.21 44.39 1.97
C LEU A 879 1.18 43.37 2.50
N ASN A 880 1.12 42.22 1.85
CA ASN A 880 0.53 41.05 2.42
C ASN A 880 1.56 40.45 3.40
N VAL A 881 1.26 40.51 4.68
CA VAL A 881 2.20 40.23 5.78
C VAL A 881 2.63 38.77 5.77
N GLU A 882 3.93 38.51 5.94
CA GLU A 882 4.49 37.20 6.23
C GLU A 882 5.06 37.10 7.65
N ALA A 883 5.60 38.16 8.17
CA ALA A 883 6.00 38.30 9.57
C ALA A 883 6.12 39.79 9.94
N VAL A 884 6.06 40.10 11.23
CA VAL A 884 6.27 41.46 11.75
C VAL A 884 7.31 41.43 12.84
N SER A 885 8.37 42.24 12.69
CA SER A 885 9.38 42.43 13.72
C SER A 885 9.15 43.76 14.44
N VAL A 886 9.25 43.70 15.74
CA VAL A 886 9.19 44.86 16.64
C VAL A 886 10.51 44.99 17.38
N ASN A 887 11.23 46.11 17.20
CA ASN A 887 12.33 46.47 18.06
C ASN A 887 11.77 47.40 19.14
N ILE A 888 11.89 47.06 20.40
CA ILE A 888 11.35 47.80 21.51
C ILE A 888 12.46 48.17 22.50
N CYS A 889 12.48 49.42 22.94
CA CYS A 889 13.37 49.92 23.97
C CYS A 889 12.55 50.29 25.20
N LEU A 890 12.87 49.71 26.34
CA LEU A 890 12.20 49.98 27.61
C LEU A 890 13.19 49.95 28.77
N SER A 891 12.83 50.64 29.83
CA SER A 891 13.52 50.62 31.13
C SER A 891 12.51 50.20 32.19
N HIS A 892 12.85 49.19 33.01
CA HIS A 892 12.00 48.65 34.10
C HIS A 892 12.82 47.93 35.14
N ASP A 893 12.63 48.21 36.41
CA ASP A 893 13.43 47.60 37.50
C ASP A 893 13.16 46.09 37.66
N GLN A 894 11.95 45.63 37.25
CA GLN A 894 11.54 44.21 37.23
C GLN A 894 10.94 43.89 35.85
N PRO A 895 11.77 43.71 34.79
CA PRO A 895 11.27 43.58 33.44
C PRO A 895 10.52 42.25 33.17
N SER A 896 10.67 41.28 34.08
CA SER A 896 9.83 40.06 34.07
C SER A 896 8.33 40.35 34.21
N ASP A 897 7.95 41.45 34.86
CA ASP A 897 6.55 41.77 35.16
C ASP A 897 5.81 42.38 33.95
N ILE A 898 6.57 42.70 32.88
CA ILE A 898 6.07 43.35 31.69
C ILE A 898 5.41 42.36 30.72
N SER A 899 4.27 42.77 30.16
CA SER A 899 3.71 42.15 28.96
C SER A 899 3.67 43.13 27.78
N ILE A 900 4.01 42.64 26.60
CA ILE A 900 4.03 43.42 25.38
C ILE A 900 3.07 42.76 24.37
N ALA A 901 2.12 43.52 23.84
CA ALA A 901 1.20 43.07 22.80
C ALA A 901 1.19 44.02 21.62
N LEU A 902 1.12 43.50 20.42
CA LEU A 902 0.96 44.25 19.17
C LEU A 902 -0.42 43.98 18.58
N THR A 903 -1.06 45.07 18.09
CA THR A 903 -2.34 44.94 17.37
C THR A 903 -2.16 45.47 15.96
N SER A 904 -2.59 44.69 14.97
CA SER A 904 -2.52 45.07 13.56
C SER A 904 -3.55 46.13 13.18
N PRO A 905 -3.41 46.80 12.03
CA PRO A 905 -4.43 47.72 11.52
C PRO A 905 -5.82 47.08 11.37
N GLN A 906 -5.89 45.78 11.21
CA GLN A 906 -7.13 45.02 11.05
C GLN A 906 -7.69 44.45 12.36
N GLY A 907 -7.03 44.79 13.50
CA GLY A 907 -7.52 44.48 14.85
C GLY A 907 -7.06 43.14 15.43
N THR A 908 -6.23 42.37 14.72
CA THR A 908 -5.63 41.16 15.26
C THR A 908 -4.62 41.53 16.36
N ARG A 909 -4.77 40.94 17.55
CA ARG A 909 -3.86 41.14 18.67
C ARG A 909 -2.94 39.92 18.85
N SER A 910 -1.62 40.14 18.91
CA SER A 910 -0.59 39.17 19.26
C SER A 910 0.12 39.58 20.55
N VAL A 911 0.28 38.66 21.49
CA VAL A 911 1.13 38.84 22.66
C VAL A 911 2.55 38.42 22.27
N LEU A 912 3.44 39.42 22.23
CA LEU A 912 4.85 39.25 21.84
C LEU A 912 5.69 38.77 23.02
N LEU A 913 5.38 39.28 24.23
CA LEU A 913 6.00 38.88 25.50
C LEU A 913 4.91 38.76 26.55
N PRO A 914 4.67 37.57 27.16
CA PRO A 914 3.75 37.43 28.27
C PRO A 914 4.38 38.01 29.55
N PRO A 915 3.58 38.41 30.57
CA PRO A 915 4.14 38.81 31.86
C PRO A 915 4.71 37.62 32.61
N PHE A 916 5.56 37.89 33.57
CA PHE A 916 6.21 36.92 34.45
C PHE A 916 7.21 35.99 33.73
N SER A 917 7.66 36.39 32.54
CA SER A 917 8.75 35.74 31.85
C SER A 917 10.08 35.81 32.63
N GLY A 918 11.06 35.01 32.28
CA GLY A 918 12.39 35.08 32.86
C GLY A 918 13.23 36.28 32.41
N PHE A 919 12.66 37.21 31.64
CA PHE A 919 13.38 38.37 31.11
C PHE A 919 13.90 39.27 32.23
N SER A 920 15.18 39.67 32.15
CA SER A 920 15.88 40.31 33.26
C SER A 920 16.63 41.60 32.91
N ASP A 921 16.63 42.07 31.64
CA ASP A 921 17.31 43.29 31.26
C ASP A 921 16.50 44.51 31.67
N THR A 922 17.06 45.32 32.55
CA THR A 922 16.38 46.49 33.17
C THR A 922 16.34 47.71 32.28
N ASP A 923 17.26 47.88 31.33
CA ASP A 923 17.34 49.03 30.39
C ASP A 923 17.93 48.51 29.07
N THR A 924 17.09 48.22 28.12
CA THR A 924 17.55 47.56 26.90
C THR A 924 16.63 47.78 25.70
N CYS A 925 17.19 47.54 24.51
CA CYS A 925 16.44 47.41 23.27
C CYS A 925 16.57 45.97 22.74
N PHE A 926 15.47 45.37 22.36
CA PHE A 926 15.47 43.98 21.82
C PHE A 926 14.43 43.79 20.73
N ASP A 927 14.63 42.76 19.95
CA ASP A 927 13.77 42.42 18.85
C ASP A 927 12.80 41.29 19.25
N LEU A 928 11.53 41.45 18.87
CA LEU A 928 10.47 40.47 18.97
C LEU A 928 9.86 40.26 17.58
N ILE A 929 9.46 39.04 17.26
CA ILE A 929 8.79 38.75 16.01
C ILE A 929 7.43 38.10 16.23
N SER A 930 6.47 38.40 15.36
CA SER A 930 5.17 37.73 15.36
C SER A 930 4.78 37.26 13.98
N ASN A 931 4.35 35.97 13.91
CA ASN A 931 3.78 35.33 12.75
C ASN A 931 2.24 35.38 12.74
N ALA A 932 1.60 35.86 13.81
CA ALA A 932 0.14 35.88 13.99
C ALA A 932 -0.61 36.68 12.94
N PHE A 933 0.06 37.62 12.28
CA PHE A 933 -0.51 38.52 11.28
C PHE A 933 -0.40 38.03 9.85
N TYR A 934 0.02 36.77 9.64
CA TYR A 934 0.24 36.20 8.33
C TYR A 934 -0.96 36.40 7.40
N GLY A 935 -0.72 36.90 6.21
CA GLY A 935 -1.75 37.12 5.20
C GLY A 935 -2.56 38.42 5.35
N GLU A 936 -2.39 39.16 6.44
CA GLU A 936 -3.06 40.44 6.62
C GLU A 936 -2.45 41.54 5.76
N ASN A 937 -3.18 42.63 5.55
CA ASN A 937 -2.66 43.82 4.92
C ASN A 937 -1.93 44.68 5.94
N SER A 938 -0.71 45.13 5.62
CA SER A 938 0.13 45.91 6.55
C SER A 938 -0.30 47.37 6.73
N SER A 939 -1.03 47.94 5.77
CA SER A 939 -1.32 49.38 5.72
C SER A 939 -2.26 49.83 6.84
N GLY A 940 -1.85 50.81 7.57
CA GLY A 940 -2.61 51.40 8.66
C GLY A 940 -1.85 51.52 9.98
N ASN A 941 -2.58 51.77 11.05
CA ASN A 941 -2.01 51.94 12.38
C ASN A 941 -1.72 50.59 13.08
N TRP A 942 -0.47 50.33 13.31
CA TRP A 942 -0.01 49.29 14.21
C TRP A 942 0.07 49.81 15.62
N SER A 943 -0.55 49.15 16.58
CA SER A 943 -0.61 49.63 17.97
C SER A 943 0.10 48.66 18.91
N ILE A 944 1.15 49.17 19.60
CA ILE A 944 1.79 48.44 20.70
C ILE A 944 1.12 48.79 22.01
N LYS A 945 0.96 47.80 22.88
CA LYS A 945 0.50 47.96 24.26
C LYS A 945 1.50 47.30 25.20
N VAL A 946 2.02 48.06 26.18
CA VAL A 946 2.91 47.56 27.23
C VAL A 946 2.24 47.72 28.56
N VAL A 947 2.16 46.64 29.35
CA VAL A 947 1.55 46.64 30.67
C VAL A 947 2.50 46.04 31.70
N ASP A 948 2.50 46.55 32.92
CA ASP A 948 3.08 45.91 34.08
C ASP A 948 1.98 45.16 34.84
N LYS A 949 2.27 43.93 35.30
CA LYS A 949 1.30 43.01 35.92
C LYS A 949 1.60 42.69 37.38
N LYS A 950 2.58 43.38 37.98
CA LYS A 950 2.95 43.16 39.38
C LYS A 950 3.17 44.53 40.06
N THR A 951 2.88 44.63 41.33
CA THR A 951 2.99 45.85 42.13
C THR A 951 4.43 46.18 42.51
N ASN A 952 4.70 47.44 42.78
CA ASN A 952 5.88 48.09 43.37
C ASN A 952 6.97 48.54 42.38
N THR A 953 6.72 48.47 41.08
CA THR A 953 7.68 48.98 40.08
C THR A 953 6.96 49.72 38.96
N GLU A 954 7.55 50.80 38.49
CA GLU A 954 7.12 51.48 37.27
C GLU A 954 8.22 51.40 36.23
N GLY A 955 7.87 51.47 34.98
CA GLY A 955 8.80 51.44 33.86
C GLY A 955 8.58 52.61 32.89
N THR A 956 9.38 52.61 31.84
CA THR A 956 9.30 53.60 30.77
C THR A 956 9.41 52.88 29.43
N LEU A 957 8.43 53.11 28.56
CA LEU A 957 8.55 52.76 27.13
C LEU A 957 9.30 53.94 26.45
N ASN A 958 10.57 53.70 26.09
CA ASN A 958 11.44 54.71 25.55
C ASN A 958 11.14 54.97 24.06
N ASN A 959 11.08 53.93 23.26
CA ASN A 959 10.66 53.96 21.88
C ASN A 959 10.39 52.53 21.36
N TRP A 960 9.78 52.46 20.19
CA TRP A 960 9.67 51.19 19.47
C TRP A 960 9.70 51.44 17.96
N LYS A 961 10.02 50.36 17.23
CA LYS A 961 10.09 50.37 15.78
C LYS A 961 9.43 49.12 15.26
N ILE A 962 8.91 49.19 14.05
CA ILE A 962 8.29 48.09 13.37
C ILE A 962 8.89 47.91 11.98
N THR A 963 9.09 46.67 11.61
CA THR A 963 9.47 46.25 10.25
C THR A 963 8.50 45.15 9.84
N VAL A 964 7.89 45.32 8.67
CA VAL A 964 6.98 44.31 8.09
C VAL A 964 7.71 43.58 7.00
N PHE A 965 7.61 42.25 7.04
CA PHE A 965 8.06 41.36 5.99
C PHE A 965 6.85 40.82 5.25
N GLY A 966 6.86 40.81 3.94
CA GLY A 966 5.69 40.40 3.18
C GLY A 966 5.89 40.41 1.69
N ARG A 967 4.80 40.52 0.95
CA ARG A 967 4.74 40.52 -0.52
C ARG A 967 3.70 41.51 -1.03
#